data_8b881459c362d53096113689dab4e7c3
#
_entry.id   8b881459c362d53096113689dab4e7c3
#
_cell.length_a   1.000
_cell.length_b   1.000
_cell.length_c   1.000
_cell.angle_alpha   90.00
_cell.angle_beta   90.00
_cell.angle_gamma   90.00
#
_symmetry.space_group_name_H-M   'P 1'
#
loop_
_entity.id
_entity.type
_entity.pdbx_description
1 polymer ?
#
loop_
_entity_poly.entity_id
_entity_poly.type
_entity_poly.pdbx_seq_one_letter_code
_entity_poly.pdbx_strand_id
1 'polypeptide(L)'
;MFMFRALARRSRGTVMSQLDKDSFEVLLANCADEPIQFPGAIQPHGVLFTLTEPELTIMQVSANVQTVLGQAPEHLLGKSLDCVLGSGWAEVIKSASVHDSFADAPRLLMSANGVEFEAMLHRSQNVLVLELEIQDKATQAVSYSERTGNMGRMLRQLHAASDLQTLYEVSVREIQKMTGYDRVLIYRFEEEGHGQVIAEASAPSMELFNGLFFPASDIPEQARELYRRNWLRIIPDADYTPVPLVPQLRPDTKTQLDLSFSTLRSVSPIHCQYMKNMGVLSSMSVSLIQGGKLWGLISCGHRTPLYVSHELRSACQAIGQVLSLQISAMEALEVSRQRETKVQTLQQLHQLMATSGAEVFDGLAQQPQLLMDLVGATGVAIIEDRHTHCFGNCPEPADVRALHAWMMSSGEPVYASHHLSSVYAPAEVYQPVASGVLAMSLPKPVDNGVIWFRPEVKETVQWSGDPEKPLNMESSDTGMRLRPRTSFEIWKVEMTGIAAKWSHGDVFAAKDLRRSALENDLARQVSKEQQAVRARDELVAVVSHDLRNPMTVISMLCGMMQKSFSSDGPHTSRRISTAIDTMQQAASRMNVLLEDLLDTSKIEAGRYTITPQPLEVSQIFEEAYTLLAPLAMDKSIEISFSAEPDIKVNADPERLFQVLSNLIGNAIKFTPKQGRIGVAAMSNGSEIVFTVIDSGEGIPPEQLPHIFERYWTVKEGNPTGTGLGLYISQGIIKAHGGELAAHSQIGQGSEFRFTVPIAH
;
A
#
# COMPACT_ATOMS: atom_id res chain seq x y z
N MET A 1 10.42 -20.29 -6.48
CA MET A 1 11.51 -20.54 -7.46
C MET A 1 12.52 -19.39 -7.60
N PHE A 2 12.12 -18.14 -7.53
CA PHE A 2 13.08 -17.00 -7.56
C PHE A 2 13.89 -16.81 -6.27
N MET A 3 13.34 -17.12 -5.10
CA MET A 3 14.00 -16.97 -3.80
C MET A 3 15.19 -17.94 -3.61
N PHE A 4 15.09 -19.17 -4.12
CA PHE A 4 16.17 -20.17 -4.04
C PHE A 4 17.31 -19.92 -5.04
N ARG A 5 17.06 -19.29 -6.19
CA ARG A 5 18.12 -18.97 -7.16
C ARG A 5 19.10 -17.87 -6.68
N ALA A 6 18.67 -17.00 -5.77
CA ALA A 6 19.53 -15.95 -5.21
C ALA A 6 20.49 -16.48 -4.13
N LEU A 7 20.09 -17.47 -3.35
CA LEU A 7 20.89 -18.07 -2.26
C LEU A 7 22.04 -18.97 -2.78
N ALA A 8 21.86 -19.61 -3.93
CA ALA A 8 22.84 -20.53 -4.51
C ALA A 8 24.15 -19.87 -5.02
N ARG A 9 24.28 -18.54 -4.98
CA ARG A 9 25.48 -17.85 -5.49
C ARG A 9 26.56 -17.51 -4.45
N ARG A 10 26.35 -17.74 -3.15
CA ARG A 10 27.31 -17.32 -2.10
C ARG A 10 27.90 -18.39 -1.17
N SER A 11 27.48 -19.64 -1.22
CA SER A 11 28.18 -20.71 -0.49
C SER A 11 29.25 -21.37 -1.39
N ARG A 12 30.51 -21.01 -1.18
CA ARG A 12 31.66 -21.76 -1.70
C ARG A 12 31.77 -23.09 -0.94
N GLY A 13 31.04 -24.10 -1.42
CA GLY A 13 31.15 -25.48 -0.95
C GLY A 13 30.52 -26.39 -1.99
N THR A 14 31.35 -27.04 -2.81
CA THR A 14 31.06 -28.13 -3.77
C THR A 14 29.89 -27.82 -4.73
N VAL A 15 30.23 -27.25 -5.86
CA VAL A 15 29.30 -27.03 -6.97
C VAL A 15 28.84 -28.42 -7.47
N MET A 16 27.57 -28.78 -7.21
CA MET A 16 26.93 -29.86 -7.95
C MET A 16 26.96 -29.54 -9.44
N SER A 17 27.34 -30.51 -10.28
CA SER A 17 27.37 -30.31 -11.74
C SER A 17 25.96 -30.06 -12.26
N GLN A 18 25.82 -29.32 -13.36
CA GLN A 18 24.52 -29.05 -14.00
C GLN A 18 23.80 -30.39 -14.35
N LEU A 19 24.55 -31.42 -14.71
CA LEU A 19 24.07 -32.78 -14.97
C LEU A 19 23.45 -33.46 -13.73
N ASP A 20 23.95 -33.19 -12.53
CA ASP A 20 23.40 -33.73 -11.28
C ASP A 20 22.09 -33.03 -10.89
N LYS A 21 21.95 -31.72 -11.21
CA LYS A 21 20.71 -30.97 -10.95
C LYS A 21 19.57 -31.40 -11.86
N ASP A 22 19.82 -31.57 -13.13
CA ASP A 22 18.82 -32.03 -14.10
C ASP A 22 18.35 -33.45 -13.79
N SER A 23 19.28 -34.33 -13.40
CA SER A 23 18.96 -35.70 -12.97
C SER A 23 18.16 -35.73 -11.67
N PHE A 24 18.43 -34.80 -10.75
CA PHE A 24 17.72 -34.66 -9.49
C PHE A 24 16.29 -34.12 -9.66
N GLU A 25 16.09 -33.12 -10.55
CA GLU A 25 14.75 -32.62 -10.89
C GLU A 25 13.89 -33.71 -11.56
N VAL A 26 14.46 -34.52 -12.40
CA VAL A 26 13.78 -35.68 -13.04
C VAL A 26 13.41 -36.75 -12.00
N LEU A 27 14.26 -37.01 -11.01
CA LEU A 27 13.97 -37.98 -9.95
C LEU A 27 12.94 -37.46 -8.91
N LEU A 28 12.94 -36.16 -8.62
CA LEU A 28 11.90 -35.51 -7.86
C LEU A 28 10.54 -35.56 -8.56
N ALA A 29 10.51 -35.33 -9.88
CA ALA A 29 9.31 -35.49 -10.68
C ALA A 29 8.81 -36.94 -10.64
N ASN A 30 9.69 -37.95 -10.74
CA ASN A 30 9.33 -39.37 -10.62
C ASN A 30 8.76 -39.73 -9.23
N CYS A 31 9.21 -39.11 -8.15
CA CYS A 31 8.66 -39.32 -6.83
C CYS A 31 7.28 -38.64 -6.65
N ALA A 32 7.06 -37.50 -7.35
CA ALA A 32 5.76 -36.82 -7.42
C ALA A 32 4.73 -37.63 -8.26
N ASP A 33 5.20 -38.52 -9.11
CA ASP A 33 4.36 -39.35 -9.98
C ASP A 33 4.01 -40.73 -9.36
N GLU A 34 4.48 -41.05 -8.14
CA GLU A 34 4.08 -42.29 -7.45
C GLU A 34 2.56 -42.30 -7.29
N PRO A 35 1.85 -43.31 -7.86
CA PRO A 35 0.38 -43.35 -7.79
C PRO A 35 -0.08 -43.88 -6.41
N ILE A 36 0.17 -43.10 -5.35
CA ILE A 36 -0.09 -43.47 -3.96
C ILE A 36 -1.56 -43.79 -3.62
N GLN A 37 -2.49 -43.43 -4.51
CA GLN A 37 -3.90 -43.79 -4.44
C GLN A 37 -4.17 -45.21 -4.93
N PHE A 38 -3.25 -45.84 -5.67
CA PHE A 38 -3.38 -47.20 -6.26
C PHE A 38 -2.31 -48.18 -5.75
N PRO A 39 -2.15 -48.36 -4.42
CA PRO A 39 -1.10 -49.23 -3.89
C PRO A 39 -1.34 -50.71 -4.15
N GLY A 40 -2.56 -51.13 -4.57
CA GLY A 40 -2.95 -52.54 -4.78
C GLY A 40 -2.90 -53.40 -3.52
N ALA A 41 -2.74 -52.80 -2.36
CA ALA A 41 -2.59 -53.48 -1.08
C ALA A 41 -3.18 -52.64 0.06
N ILE A 42 -3.40 -53.30 1.21
CA ILE A 42 -3.89 -52.68 2.46
C ILE A 42 -2.92 -52.91 3.60
N GLN A 43 -3.11 -52.18 4.71
CA GLN A 43 -2.50 -52.40 5.99
C GLN A 43 -3.14 -53.63 6.70
N PRO A 44 -2.42 -54.42 7.52
CA PRO A 44 -2.90 -55.72 8.00
C PRO A 44 -3.94 -55.68 9.15
N HIS A 45 -4.24 -54.51 9.73
CA HIS A 45 -5.15 -54.36 10.86
C HIS A 45 -6.64 -54.48 10.50
N GLY A 46 -6.96 -54.88 9.27
CA GLY A 46 -8.34 -55.10 8.80
C GLY A 46 -8.40 -55.94 7.53
N VAL A 47 -9.58 -56.17 7.05
CA VAL A 47 -9.90 -56.87 5.77
C VAL A 47 -10.71 -55.97 4.87
N LEU A 48 -10.40 -55.92 3.58
CA LEU A 48 -11.09 -55.11 2.60
C LEU A 48 -11.79 -56.00 1.56
N PHE A 49 -13.05 -55.67 1.26
CA PHE A 49 -13.82 -56.26 0.14
C PHE A 49 -14.24 -55.18 -0.84
N THR A 50 -14.22 -55.47 -2.12
CA THR A 50 -14.97 -54.71 -3.13
C THR A 50 -16.18 -55.48 -3.59
N LEU A 51 -17.32 -54.81 -3.64
CA LEU A 51 -18.62 -55.43 -3.82
C LEU A 51 -19.36 -54.78 -5.00
N THR A 52 -20.11 -55.58 -5.75
CA THR A 52 -21.11 -55.06 -6.70
C THR A 52 -22.33 -54.52 -5.95
N GLU A 53 -23.01 -53.56 -6.50
CA GLU A 53 -24.29 -53.10 -6.03
C GLU A 53 -25.38 -53.42 -7.05
N PRO A 54 -26.59 -53.87 -6.69
CA PRO A 54 -27.09 -54.07 -5.31
C PRO A 54 -26.88 -55.49 -4.74
N GLU A 55 -26.26 -56.44 -5.50
CA GLU A 55 -26.21 -57.89 -5.17
C GLU A 55 -25.16 -58.17 -4.07
N LEU A 56 -24.21 -57.26 -3.79
CA LEU A 56 -23.07 -57.42 -2.88
C LEU A 56 -22.21 -58.64 -3.23
N THR A 57 -21.96 -58.85 -4.52
CA THR A 57 -21.06 -59.89 -5.00
C THR A 57 -19.62 -59.47 -4.82
N ILE A 58 -18.78 -60.33 -4.25
CA ILE A 58 -17.36 -60.03 -3.95
C ILE A 58 -16.59 -60.05 -5.25
N MET A 59 -15.97 -58.90 -5.58
CA MET A 59 -15.13 -58.72 -6.75
C MET A 59 -13.62 -58.86 -6.44
N GLN A 60 -13.21 -58.26 -5.31
CA GLN A 60 -11.85 -58.35 -4.79
C GLN A 60 -11.93 -58.50 -3.27
N VAL A 61 -10.90 -59.13 -2.69
CA VAL A 61 -10.75 -59.20 -1.24
C VAL A 61 -9.26 -59.17 -0.89
N SER A 62 -8.92 -58.65 0.29
CA SER A 62 -7.53 -58.68 0.77
C SER A 62 -7.07 -60.06 1.15
N ALA A 63 -5.82 -60.43 0.82
CA ALA A 63 -5.28 -61.75 0.99
C ALA A 63 -5.33 -62.28 2.45
N ASN A 64 -5.29 -61.43 3.47
CA ASN A 64 -5.38 -61.78 4.87
C ASN A 64 -6.76 -62.24 5.31
N VAL A 65 -7.77 -62.26 4.47
CA VAL A 65 -9.08 -62.82 4.77
C VAL A 65 -9.01 -64.26 5.21
N GLN A 66 -8.06 -65.04 4.69
CA GLN A 66 -7.83 -66.40 5.11
C GLN A 66 -7.38 -66.50 6.57
N THR A 67 -6.49 -65.63 7.01
CA THR A 67 -5.98 -65.63 8.37
C THR A 67 -7.03 -65.10 9.37
N VAL A 68 -7.81 -64.09 8.91
CA VAL A 68 -8.75 -63.38 9.79
C VAL A 68 -10.12 -64.04 9.83
N LEU A 69 -10.66 -64.46 8.68
CA LEU A 69 -12.00 -65.06 8.55
C LEU A 69 -12.00 -66.58 8.26
N GLY A 70 -10.80 -67.16 8.07
CA GLY A 70 -10.69 -68.62 7.87
C GLY A 70 -11.02 -69.14 6.47
N GLN A 71 -11.22 -68.25 5.47
CA GLN A 71 -11.61 -68.61 4.12
C GLN A 71 -10.60 -68.13 3.10
N ALA A 72 -10.19 -68.96 2.15
CA ALA A 72 -9.24 -68.55 1.13
C ALA A 72 -9.87 -67.57 0.12
N PRO A 73 -9.14 -66.54 -0.32
CA PRO A 73 -9.64 -65.50 -1.24
C PRO A 73 -10.35 -66.08 -2.48
N GLU A 74 -9.79 -67.10 -3.10
CA GLU A 74 -10.28 -67.74 -4.31
C GLU A 74 -11.65 -68.37 -4.12
N HIS A 75 -11.96 -68.78 -2.91
CA HIS A 75 -13.30 -69.36 -2.56
C HIS A 75 -14.40 -68.30 -2.38
N LEU A 76 -14.00 -67.05 -2.24
CA LEU A 76 -14.91 -65.96 -1.97
C LEU A 76 -15.28 -65.16 -3.24
N LEU A 77 -14.37 -65.08 -4.20
CA LEU A 77 -14.58 -64.35 -5.43
C LEU A 77 -15.82 -64.81 -6.21
N GLY A 78 -16.62 -63.86 -6.68
CA GLY A 78 -17.88 -64.08 -7.39
C GLY A 78 -19.05 -64.61 -6.53
N LYS A 79 -18.88 -64.74 -5.21
CA LYS A 79 -19.92 -65.13 -4.29
C LYS A 79 -20.57 -63.92 -3.65
N SER A 80 -21.79 -64.05 -3.16
CA SER A 80 -22.46 -63.07 -2.32
C SER A 80 -21.74 -62.93 -0.97
N LEU A 81 -21.72 -61.71 -0.42
CA LEU A 81 -21.18 -61.39 0.90
C LEU A 81 -21.80 -62.23 2.02
N ASP A 82 -23.06 -62.69 1.83
CA ASP A 82 -23.76 -63.57 2.74
C ASP A 82 -22.99 -64.85 3.13
N CYS A 83 -22.21 -65.34 2.17
CA CYS A 83 -21.40 -66.57 2.35
C CYS A 83 -20.26 -66.37 3.37
N VAL A 84 -19.87 -65.13 3.63
CA VAL A 84 -18.73 -64.76 4.51
C VAL A 84 -19.22 -64.28 5.87
N LEU A 85 -20.19 -63.35 5.86
CA LEU A 85 -20.63 -62.64 7.01
C LEU A 85 -22.02 -63.09 7.55
N GLY A 86 -22.74 -63.94 6.75
CA GLY A 86 -24.09 -64.36 7.06
C GLY A 86 -25.18 -63.38 6.53
N SER A 87 -26.38 -63.89 6.27
CA SER A 87 -27.48 -63.16 5.64
C SER A 87 -27.90 -61.89 6.37
N GLY A 88 -27.84 -61.89 7.68
CA GLY A 88 -28.23 -60.73 8.48
C GLY A 88 -27.35 -59.51 8.27
N TRP A 89 -26.03 -59.71 8.05
CA TRP A 89 -25.10 -58.61 7.83
C TRP A 89 -25.16 -58.06 6.42
N ALA A 90 -25.42 -58.88 5.40
CA ALA A 90 -25.59 -58.40 4.04
C ALA A 90 -26.80 -57.46 3.90
N GLU A 91 -27.92 -57.75 4.61
CA GLU A 91 -29.09 -56.87 4.66
C GLU A 91 -28.78 -55.51 5.35
N VAL A 92 -28.00 -55.54 6.44
CA VAL A 92 -27.57 -54.32 7.13
C VAL A 92 -26.70 -53.45 6.23
N ILE A 93 -25.74 -54.08 5.51
CA ILE A 93 -24.85 -53.36 4.56
C ILE A 93 -25.68 -52.84 3.37
N LYS A 94 -26.61 -53.59 2.83
CA LYS A 94 -27.55 -53.12 1.79
C LYS A 94 -28.36 -51.92 2.25
N SER A 95 -28.91 -51.97 3.46
CA SER A 95 -29.65 -50.84 4.03
C SER A 95 -28.75 -49.60 4.23
N ALA A 96 -27.52 -49.79 4.68
CA ALA A 96 -26.53 -48.70 4.85
C ALA A 96 -26.09 -48.15 3.48
N SER A 97 -25.98 -48.97 2.43
CA SER A 97 -25.56 -48.55 1.09
C SER A 97 -26.59 -47.72 0.31
N VAL A 98 -27.84 -47.64 0.78
CA VAL A 98 -28.87 -46.77 0.18
C VAL A 98 -28.54 -45.27 0.38
N HIS A 99 -27.74 -44.91 1.37
CA HIS A 99 -27.32 -43.53 1.61
C HIS A 99 -26.26 -43.08 0.61
N ASP A 100 -26.44 -41.92 0.01
CA ASP A 100 -25.44 -41.30 -0.90
C ASP A 100 -24.15 -40.90 -0.18
N SER A 101 -24.24 -40.55 1.11
CA SER A 101 -23.14 -40.21 1.98
C SER A 101 -23.01 -41.24 3.12
N PHE A 102 -21.89 -41.94 3.16
CA PHE A 102 -21.57 -42.88 4.27
C PHE A 102 -21.05 -42.15 5.53
N ALA A 103 -20.80 -40.83 5.47
CA ALA A 103 -20.39 -40.08 6.64
C ALA A 103 -21.43 -40.06 7.77
N ASP A 104 -22.73 -40.23 7.39
CA ASP A 104 -23.87 -40.27 8.30
C ASP A 104 -24.38 -41.71 8.57
N ALA A 105 -23.67 -42.73 7.99
CA ALA A 105 -24.07 -44.12 8.19
C ALA A 105 -23.86 -44.54 9.65
N PRO A 106 -24.79 -45.31 10.23
CA PRO A 106 -24.62 -45.79 11.57
C PRO A 106 -23.38 -46.69 11.69
N ARG A 107 -22.72 -46.60 12.82
CA ARG A 107 -21.58 -47.44 13.16
C ARG A 107 -22.00 -48.92 13.13
N LEU A 108 -21.34 -49.71 12.31
CA LEU A 108 -21.64 -51.13 12.17
C LEU A 108 -20.56 -51.94 12.92
N LEU A 109 -20.93 -52.40 14.11
CA LEU A 109 -20.12 -53.38 14.88
C LEU A 109 -20.55 -54.80 14.50
N MET A 110 -19.59 -55.62 14.01
CA MET A 110 -19.85 -56.95 13.45
C MET A 110 -18.99 -57.99 14.15
N SER A 111 -19.51 -59.17 14.26
CA SER A 111 -18.74 -60.31 14.75
C SER A 111 -18.76 -61.43 13.69
N ALA A 112 -17.58 -61.87 13.28
CA ALA A 112 -17.44 -62.97 12.35
C ALA A 112 -16.23 -63.83 12.74
N ASN A 113 -16.37 -65.14 12.73
CA ASN A 113 -15.33 -66.08 13.15
C ASN A 113 -14.70 -65.82 14.52
N GLY A 114 -15.50 -65.28 15.47
CA GLY A 114 -15.02 -64.98 16.83
C GLY A 114 -14.17 -63.70 16.92
N VAL A 115 -14.02 -62.96 15.84
CA VAL A 115 -13.36 -61.66 15.75
C VAL A 115 -14.44 -60.56 15.67
N GLU A 116 -14.25 -59.51 16.44
CA GLU A 116 -15.06 -58.30 16.37
C GLU A 116 -14.48 -57.30 15.42
N PHE A 117 -15.33 -56.73 14.56
CA PHE A 117 -14.95 -55.76 13.55
C PHE A 117 -15.80 -54.50 13.66
N GLU A 118 -15.20 -53.39 13.28
CA GLU A 118 -15.90 -52.18 12.90
C GLU A 118 -15.90 -52.07 11.37
N ALA A 119 -17.09 -52.02 10.78
CA ALA A 119 -17.28 -51.96 9.34
C ALA A 119 -17.43 -50.53 8.89
N MET A 120 -16.67 -50.16 7.87
CA MET A 120 -16.72 -48.89 7.16
C MET A 120 -17.06 -49.12 5.70
N LEU A 121 -17.90 -48.26 5.15
CA LEU A 121 -18.36 -48.33 3.77
C LEU A 121 -18.02 -47.04 3.04
N HIS A 122 -17.60 -47.17 1.80
CA HIS A 122 -17.49 -46.05 0.87
C HIS A 122 -17.60 -46.53 -0.58
N ARG A 123 -17.88 -45.61 -1.52
CA ARG A 123 -17.85 -45.92 -2.95
C ARG A 123 -16.58 -45.43 -3.59
N SER A 124 -16.00 -46.25 -4.42
CA SER A 124 -14.84 -45.88 -5.24
C SER A 124 -15.01 -46.47 -6.63
N GLN A 125 -14.91 -45.65 -7.67
CA GLN A 125 -14.98 -46.10 -9.08
C GLN A 125 -16.18 -47.00 -9.39
N ASN A 126 -17.36 -46.65 -8.88
CA ASN A 126 -18.62 -47.38 -9.03
C ASN A 126 -18.66 -48.77 -8.39
N VAL A 127 -17.82 -49.04 -7.40
CA VAL A 127 -17.92 -50.26 -6.57
C VAL A 127 -18.09 -49.86 -5.12
N LEU A 128 -18.82 -50.66 -4.34
CA LEU A 128 -18.88 -50.51 -2.91
C LEU A 128 -17.63 -51.14 -2.28
N VAL A 129 -16.92 -50.34 -1.46
CA VAL A 129 -15.76 -50.82 -0.70
C VAL A 129 -16.24 -51.01 0.75
N LEU A 130 -16.04 -52.21 1.28
CA LEU A 130 -16.28 -52.57 2.68
C LEU A 130 -14.93 -52.83 3.34
N GLU A 131 -14.62 -52.05 4.35
CA GLU A 131 -13.47 -52.21 5.21
C GLU A 131 -13.93 -52.75 6.57
N LEU A 132 -13.33 -53.85 7.02
CA LEU A 132 -13.55 -54.47 8.33
C LEU A 132 -12.32 -54.28 9.18
N GLU A 133 -12.30 -53.29 10.06
CA GLU A 133 -11.20 -53.10 11.00
C GLU A 133 -11.34 -54.02 12.23
N ILE A 134 -10.27 -54.71 12.59
CA ILE A 134 -10.25 -55.61 13.74
C ILE A 134 -10.27 -54.76 15.01
N GLN A 135 -11.24 -55.04 15.89
CA GLN A 135 -11.36 -54.36 17.18
C GLN A 135 -10.52 -55.05 18.25
N ASP A 136 -9.61 -54.29 18.89
CA ASP A 136 -8.85 -54.76 20.05
C ASP A 136 -9.66 -54.53 21.34
N LYS A 137 -9.92 -55.63 22.09
CA LYS A 137 -10.68 -55.61 23.35
C LYS A 137 -10.00 -54.74 24.41
N ALA A 138 -8.67 -54.57 24.35
CA ALA A 138 -7.93 -53.77 25.32
C ALA A 138 -8.25 -52.25 25.16
N THR A 139 -8.62 -51.80 23.95
CA THR A 139 -8.91 -50.41 23.65
C THR A 139 -10.33 -49.97 24.04
N GLN A 140 -11.23 -50.89 24.36
CA GLN A 140 -12.63 -50.61 24.69
C GLN A 140 -12.86 -50.16 26.16
N ALA A 141 -11.84 -50.14 27.00
CA ALA A 141 -11.98 -49.99 28.48
C ALA A 141 -12.37 -48.60 28.98
N VAL A 142 -12.41 -47.54 28.12
CA VAL A 142 -12.80 -46.18 28.52
C VAL A 142 -14.29 -45.96 28.29
N SER A 143 -15.03 -45.59 29.34
CA SER A 143 -16.46 -45.35 29.33
C SER A 143 -16.88 -44.29 28.32
N TYR A 144 -18.00 -44.50 27.60
CA TYR A 144 -18.61 -43.54 26.69
C TYR A 144 -18.88 -42.16 27.34
N SER A 145 -19.26 -42.13 28.60
CA SER A 145 -19.53 -40.89 29.35
C SER A 145 -18.28 -40.08 29.62
N GLU A 146 -17.13 -40.71 29.87
CA GLU A 146 -15.85 -40.04 30.06
C GLU A 146 -15.33 -39.41 28.73
N ARG A 147 -15.50 -40.14 27.63
CA ARG A 147 -15.11 -39.66 26.29
C ARG A 147 -15.94 -38.47 25.85
N THR A 148 -17.26 -38.49 26.02
CA THR A 148 -18.17 -37.39 25.69
C THR A 148 -17.91 -36.15 26.54
N GLY A 149 -17.63 -36.36 27.85
CA GLY A 149 -17.24 -35.32 28.80
C GLY A 149 -15.92 -34.63 28.39
N ASN A 150 -14.94 -35.40 27.90
CA ASN A 150 -13.66 -34.89 27.43
C ASN A 150 -13.81 -34.05 26.15
N MET A 151 -14.62 -34.51 25.20
CA MET A 151 -14.93 -33.74 23.97
C MET A 151 -15.57 -32.39 24.30
N GLY A 152 -16.60 -32.38 25.14
CA GLY A 152 -17.28 -31.15 25.55
C GLY A 152 -16.36 -30.16 26.27
N ARG A 153 -15.41 -30.67 27.09
CA ARG A 153 -14.39 -29.85 27.75
C ARG A 153 -13.46 -29.23 26.74
N MET A 154 -12.94 -30.02 25.82
CA MET A 154 -12.01 -29.57 24.77
C MET A 154 -12.66 -28.50 23.88
N LEU A 155 -13.89 -28.69 23.40
CA LEU A 155 -14.59 -27.70 22.60
C LEU A 155 -14.75 -26.37 23.35
N ARG A 156 -15.06 -26.42 24.67
CA ARG A 156 -15.09 -25.19 25.49
C ARG A 156 -13.73 -24.50 25.61
N GLN A 157 -12.65 -25.26 25.73
CA GLN A 157 -11.29 -24.70 25.81
C GLN A 157 -10.84 -24.08 24.49
N LEU A 158 -11.16 -24.73 23.36
CA LEU A 158 -10.93 -24.18 22.03
C LEU A 158 -11.69 -22.87 21.82
N HIS A 159 -12.95 -22.84 22.23
CA HIS A 159 -13.81 -21.64 22.11
C HIS A 159 -13.33 -20.48 23.03
N ALA A 160 -12.71 -20.79 24.15
CA ALA A 160 -12.20 -19.81 25.10
C ALA A 160 -10.80 -19.25 24.72
N ALA A 161 -10.16 -19.76 23.68
CA ALA A 161 -8.86 -19.27 23.24
C ALA A 161 -8.96 -17.82 22.76
N SER A 162 -8.10 -16.95 23.31
CA SER A 162 -8.10 -15.51 23.02
C SER A 162 -7.39 -15.13 21.73
N ASP A 163 -6.46 -15.98 21.30
CA ASP A 163 -5.58 -15.77 20.16
C ASP A 163 -5.23 -17.12 19.49
N LEU A 164 -4.68 -17.03 18.26
CA LEU A 164 -4.32 -18.20 17.47
C LEU A 164 -3.29 -19.09 18.14
N GLN A 165 -2.27 -18.51 18.79
CA GLN A 165 -1.22 -19.29 19.44
C GLN A 165 -1.78 -20.13 20.58
N THR A 166 -2.59 -19.53 21.44
CA THR A 166 -3.31 -20.23 22.52
C THR A 166 -4.21 -21.35 21.96
N LEU A 167 -4.91 -21.08 20.84
CA LEU A 167 -5.75 -22.06 20.16
C LEU A 167 -4.94 -23.28 19.71
N TYR A 168 -3.78 -23.07 19.10
CA TYR A 168 -2.89 -24.14 18.64
C TYR A 168 -2.35 -24.96 19.80
N GLU A 169 -1.83 -24.33 20.85
CA GLU A 169 -1.27 -25.00 22.03
C GLU A 169 -2.29 -25.84 22.79
N VAL A 170 -3.50 -25.32 22.96
CA VAL A 170 -4.60 -26.08 23.57
C VAL A 170 -4.95 -27.29 22.72
N SER A 171 -5.03 -27.12 21.40
CA SER A 171 -5.38 -28.19 20.47
C SER A 171 -4.42 -29.37 20.53
N VAL A 172 -3.11 -29.12 20.42
CA VAL A 172 -2.11 -30.21 20.46
C VAL A 172 -2.08 -30.93 21.79
N ARG A 173 -2.21 -30.21 22.90
CA ARG A 173 -2.19 -30.76 24.25
C ARG A 173 -3.41 -31.64 24.53
N GLU A 174 -4.59 -31.18 24.13
CA GLU A 174 -5.82 -31.95 24.38
C GLU A 174 -5.90 -33.19 23.48
N ILE A 175 -5.49 -33.08 22.20
CA ILE A 175 -5.41 -34.25 21.31
C ILE A 175 -4.38 -35.27 21.83
N GLN A 176 -3.23 -34.83 22.32
CA GLN A 176 -2.22 -35.72 22.92
C GLN A 176 -2.80 -36.50 24.11
N LYS A 177 -3.45 -35.79 25.02
CA LYS A 177 -4.11 -36.46 26.17
C LYS A 177 -5.17 -37.47 25.78
N MET A 178 -5.91 -37.13 24.71
CA MET A 178 -7.05 -37.93 24.26
C MET A 178 -6.61 -39.17 23.50
N THR A 179 -5.52 -39.08 22.72
CA THR A 179 -5.06 -40.16 21.86
C THR A 179 -3.92 -40.97 22.41
N GLY A 180 -3.16 -40.42 23.38
CA GLY A 180 -1.97 -41.06 23.95
C GLY A 180 -0.74 -41.08 23.05
N TYR A 181 -0.73 -40.32 21.94
CA TYR A 181 0.45 -40.19 21.09
C TYR A 181 1.61 -39.51 21.84
N ASP A 182 2.84 -39.96 21.62
CA ASP A 182 4.03 -39.35 22.22
C ASP A 182 4.22 -37.90 21.76
N ARG A 183 3.87 -37.60 20.52
CA ARG A 183 3.98 -36.27 19.90
C ARG A 183 2.69 -35.93 19.16
N VAL A 184 2.19 -34.72 19.36
CA VAL A 184 1.14 -34.09 18.54
C VAL A 184 1.59 -32.70 18.17
N LEU A 185 1.55 -32.36 16.88
CA LEU A 185 1.95 -31.05 16.39
C LEU A 185 0.95 -30.50 15.38
N ILE A 186 0.90 -29.17 15.25
CA ILE A 186 0.24 -28.50 14.15
C ILE A 186 1.31 -28.06 13.16
N TYR A 187 1.17 -28.57 11.95
CA TYR A 187 2.04 -28.33 10.81
C TYR A 187 1.30 -27.45 9.81
N ARG A 188 1.79 -26.22 9.56
CA ARG A 188 1.21 -25.26 8.62
C ARG A 188 1.97 -25.28 7.32
N PHE A 189 1.28 -25.34 6.17
CA PHE A 189 1.88 -25.22 4.86
C PHE A 189 2.06 -23.74 4.49
N GLU A 190 3.24 -23.39 3.99
CA GLU A 190 3.54 -22.10 3.38
C GLU A 190 3.23 -22.13 1.87
N GLU A 191 3.15 -20.94 1.25
CA GLU A 191 2.79 -20.79 -0.17
C GLU A 191 3.70 -21.59 -1.13
N GLU A 192 4.99 -21.72 -0.79
CA GLU A 192 5.98 -22.46 -1.58
C GLU A 192 5.95 -23.98 -1.32
N GLY A 193 5.02 -24.44 -0.48
CA GLY A 193 4.83 -25.85 -0.14
C GLY A 193 5.72 -26.37 0.99
N HIS A 194 6.58 -25.55 1.55
CA HIS A 194 7.27 -25.86 2.81
C HIS A 194 6.26 -25.93 3.96
N GLY A 195 6.62 -26.59 5.05
CA GLY A 195 5.78 -26.57 6.23
C GLY A 195 6.54 -26.13 7.47
N GLN A 196 5.82 -25.51 8.36
CA GLN A 196 6.32 -25.07 9.68
C GLN A 196 5.54 -25.72 10.80
N VAL A 197 6.23 -26.23 11.81
CA VAL A 197 5.60 -26.65 13.08
C VAL A 197 5.33 -25.39 13.89
N ILE A 198 4.06 -25.06 14.10
CA ILE A 198 3.63 -23.85 14.80
C ILE A 198 3.16 -24.09 16.23
N ALA A 199 2.88 -25.33 16.59
CA ALA A 199 2.63 -25.77 17.95
C ALA A 199 2.95 -27.25 18.11
N GLU A 200 3.38 -27.66 19.29
CA GLU A 200 3.75 -29.04 19.60
C GLU A 200 3.45 -29.39 21.06
N ALA A 201 2.96 -30.59 21.26
CA ALA A 201 2.91 -31.27 22.57
C ALA A 201 3.66 -32.60 22.43
N SER A 202 4.75 -32.77 23.16
CA SER A 202 5.64 -33.94 23.06
C SER A 202 5.93 -34.53 24.43
N ALA A 203 6.14 -35.85 24.47
CA ALA A 203 6.69 -36.55 25.65
C ALA A 203 8.12 -36.04 25.92
N PRO A 204 8.57 -36.00 27.21
CA PRO A 204 9.86 -35.41 27.57
C PRO A 204 11.08 -36.04 26.89
N SER A 205 10.95 -37.26 26.37
CA SER A 205 12.02 -38.02 25.71
C SER A 205 12.10 -37.82 24.19
N MET A 206 11.24 -36.98 23.62
CA MET A 206 11.24 -36.69 22.18
C MET A 206 11.92 -35.36 21.87
N GLU A 207 12.62 -35.30 20.73
CA GLU A 207 13.14 -34.03 20.20
C GLU A 207 12.00 -33.09 19.86
N LEU A 208 12.18 -31.80 20.16
CA LEU A 208 11.19 -30.77 19.85
C LEU A 208 11.35 -30.26 18.42
N PHE A 209 10.23 -30.16 17.74
CA PHE A 209 10.15 -29.64 16.37
C PHE A 209 9.46 -28.26 16.29
N ASN A 210 8.99 -27.75 17.39
CA ASN A 210 8.28 -26.46 17.42
C ASN A 210 9.16 -25.33 16.85
N GLY A 211 8.65 -24.59 15.87
CA GLY A 211 9.35 -23.55 15.16
C GLY A 211 10.18 -24.02 13.96
N LEU A 212 10.41 -25.33 13.80
CA LEU A 212 11.21 -25.85 12.68
C LEU A 212 10.43 -25.86 11.37
N PHE A 213 11.17 -25.57 10.29
CA PHE A 213 10.68 -25.70 8.92
C PHE A 213 11.07 -27.08 8.35
N PHE A 214 10.19 -27.58 7.50
CA PHE A 214 10.35 -28.85 6.77
C PHE A 214 10.25 -28.58 5.28
N PRO A 215 11.15 -29.13 4.44
CA PRO A 215 11.10 -28.95 2.99
C PRO A 215 9.80 -29.48 2.37
N ALA A 216 9.38 -28.87 1.26
CA ALA A 216 8.20 -29.30 0.48
C ALA A 216 8.29 -30.76 0.00
N SER A 217 9.50 -31.27 -0.17
CA SER A 217 9.78 -32.67 -0.56
C SER A 217 9.35 -33.70 0.46
N ASP A 218 9.22 -33.34 1.75
CA ASP A 218 8.81 -34.28 2.81
C ASP A 218 7.34 -34.67 2.67
N ILE A 219 6.50 -33.75 2.17
CA ILE A 219 5.09 -34.00 1.86
C ILE A 219 4.83 -33.54 0.43
N PRO A 220 5.06 -34.39 -0.58
CA PRO A 220 4.94 -34.03 -1.99
C PRO A 220 3.48 -33.70 -2.38
N GLU A 221 3.30 -33.04 -3.52
CA GLU A 221 2.02 -32.49 -3.95
C GLU A 221 0.90 -33.51 -4.03
N GLN A 222 1.15 -34.72 -4.57
CA GLN A 222 0.17 -35.82 -4.62
C GLN A 222 -0.29 -36.26 -3.23
N ALA A 223 0.59 -36.25 -2.23
CA ALA A 223 0.22 -36.54 -0.84
C ALA A 223 -0.63 -35.44 -0.24
N ARG A 224 -0.30 -34.15 -0.52
CA ARG A 224 -1.10 -32.99 -0.08
C ARG A 224 -2.50 -33.02 -0.68
N GLU A 225 -2.63 -33.38 -1.96
CA GLU A 225 -3.93 -33.52 -2.61
C GLU A 225 -4.75 -34.64 -1.97
N LEU A 226 -4.12 -35.73 -1.58
CA LEU A 226 -4.79 -36.82 -0.88
C LEU A 226 -5.26 -36.40 0.53
N TYR A 227 -4.46 -35.65 1.27
CA TYR A 227 -4.84 -35.04 2.56
C TYR A 227 -6.02 -34.06 2.38
N ARG A 228 -6.10 -33.35 1.26
CA ARG A 228 -7.22 -32.47 0.97
C ARG A 228 -8.53 -33.24 0.75
N ARG A 229 -8.48 -34.43 0.15
CA ARG A 229 -9.66 -35.27 -0.11
C ARG A 229 -10.06 -36.09 1.09
N ASN A 230 -9.13 -36.68 1.79
CA ASN A 230 -9.36 -37.51 2.97
C ASN A 230 -8.79 -36.83 4.22
N TRP A 231 -9.72 -36.40 5.10
CA TRP A 231 -9.40 -35.60 6.28
C TRP A 231 -8.56 -36.34 7.33
N LEU A 232 -8.61 -37.68 7.34
CA LEU A 232 -7.94 -38.47 8.35
C LEU A 232 -7.15 -39.59 7.74
N ARG A 233 -5.95 -39.78 8.25
CA ARG A 233 -5.10 -40.89 7.91
C ARG A 233 -4.47 -41.51 9.14
N ILE A 234 -4.41 -42.87 9.16
CA ILE A 234 -3.78 -43.62 10.27
C ILE A 234 -2.76 -44.60 9.70
N ILE A 235 -1.67 -44.78 10.44
CA ILE A 235 -0.64 -45.80 10.27
C ILE A 235 -0.38 -46.39 11.65
N PRO A 236 -1.05 -47.48 12.06
CA PRO A 236 -0.88 -48.05 13.39
C PRO A 236 0.52 -48.64 13.62
N ASP A 237 1.15 -49.14 12.58
CA ASP A 237 2.49 -49.70 12.61
C ASP A 237 3.20 -49.46 11.28
N ALA A 238 4.30 -48.70 11.27
CA ALA A 238 5.08 -48.44 10.05
C ALA A 238 5.95 -49.62 9.63
N ASP A 239 6.03 -50.67 10.41
CA ASP A 239 6.82 -51.88 10.12
C ASP A 239 5.98 -53.05 9.64
N TYR A 240 4.74 -52.75 9.18
CA TYR A 240 3.83 -53.76 8.68
C TYR A 240 4.27 -54.31 7.28
N THR A 241 3.81 -55.54 6.98
CA THR A 241 3.90 -56.10 5.63
C THR A 241 2.59 -55.78 4.88
N PRO A 242 2.65 -55.12 3.72
CA PRO A 242 1.46 -54.82 2.88
C PRO A 242 0.70 -56.09 2.50
N VAL A 243 -0.61 -56.09 2.64
CA VAL A 243 -1.51 -57.17 2.28
C VAL A 243 -2.10 -56.89 0.90
N PRO A 244 -1.78 -57.72 -0.15
CA PRO A 244 -2.26 -57.46 -1.49
C PRO A 244 -3.78 -57.74 -1.62
N LEU A 245 -4.42 -57.05 -2.55
CA LEU A 245 -5.78 -57.36 -3.00
C LEU A 245 -5.76 -58.54 -3.97
N VAL A 246 -6.75 -59.43 -3.90
CA VAL A 246 -6.92 -60.59 -4.75
C VAL A 246 -8.28 -60.47 -5.44
N PRO A 247 -8.34 -60.50 -6.78
CA PRO A 247 -7.20 -60.32 -7.70
C PRO A 247 -6.66 -58.89 -7.60
N GLN A 248 -5.40 -58.67 -8.02
CA GLN A 248 -4.73 -57.37 -7.91
C GLN A 248 -5.39 -56.27 -8.76
N LEU A 249 -5.91 -56.66 -9.93
CA LEU A 249 -6.68 -55.79 -10.82
C LEU A 249 -8.18 -56.11 -10.70
N ARG A 250 -9.00 -55.08 -10.70
CA ARG A 250 -10.45 -55.24 -10.74
C ARG A 250 -10.88 -56.13 -11.90
N PRO A 251 -11.80 -57.10 -11.66
CA PRO A 251 -12.20 -58.03 -12.71
C PRO A 251 -12.97 -57.39 -13.89
N ASP A 252 -13.72 -56.33 -13.62
CA ASP A 252 -14.59 -55.60 -14.54
C ASP A 252 -13.79 -54.64 -15.47
N THR A 253 -12.93 -53.80 -14.90
CA THR A 253 -12.25 -52.71 -15.62
C THR A 253 -10.79 -53.03 -15.99
N LYS A 254 -10.21 -54.09 -15.41
CA LYS A 254 -8.77 -54.43 -15.50
C LYS A 254 -7.83 -53.33 -15.04
N THR A 255 -8.30 -52.44 -14.18
CA THR A 255 -7.55 -51.34 -13.55
C THR A 255 -7.31 -51.64 -12.08
N GLN A 256 -6.39 -50.91 -11.45
CA GLN A 256 -6.23 -50.95 -10.01
C GLN A 256 -7.39 -50.18 -9.33
N LEU A 257 -7.74 -50.57 -8.11
CA LEU A 257 -8.74 -49.91 -7.28
C LEU A 257 -8.18 -48.61 -6.68
N ASP A 258 -8.90 -47.51 -6.83
CA ASP A 258 -8.58 -46.26 -6.12
C ASP A 258 -8.96 -46.38 -4.63
N LEU A 259 -7.95 -46.37 -3.79
CA LEU A 259 -8.06 -46.44 -2.32
C LEU A 259 -7.94 -45.08 -1.61
N SER A 260 -8.18 -43.98 -2.34
CA SER A 260 -8.05 -42.62 -1.78
C SER A 260 -8.84 -42.42 -0.48
N PHE A 261 -10.04 -43.01 -0.38
CA PHE A 261 -10.92 -42.91 0.78
C PHE A 261 -10.78 -44.06 1.79
N SER A 262 -9.98 -45.08 1.45
CA SER A 262 -9.81 -46.24 2.30
C SER A 262 -8.88 -45.95 3.49
N THR A 263 -9.36 -46.24 4.69
CA THR A 263 -8.57 -46.17 5.93
C THR A 263 -7.46 -47.22 5.96
N LEU A 264 -7.76 -48.42 5.44
CA LEU A 264 -6.81 -49.54 5.37
C LEU A 264 -5.77 -49.39 4.27
N ARG A 265 -5.86 -48.40 3.39
CA ARG A 265 -4.94 -48.19 2.28
C ARG A 265 -3.48 -48.33 2.70
N SER A 266 -2.71 -49.18 1.99
CA SER A 266 -1.26 -49.28 2.21
C SER A 266 -0.55 -47.99 1.91
N VAL A 267 0.46 -47.67 2.69
CA VAL A 267 1.27 -46.46 2.62
C VAL A 267 2.50 -46.69 1.76
N SER A 268 2.98 -45.65 1.10
CA SER A 268 4.25 -45.68 0.39
C SER A 268 5.38 -46.21 1.30
N PRO A 269 6.17 -47.20 0.86
CA PRO A 269 7.33 -47.69 1.64
C PRO A 269 8.33 -46.58 1.97
N ILE A 270 8.44 -45.56 1.11
CA ILE A 270 9.28 -44.38 1.34
C ILE A 270 8.80 -43.61 2.56
N HIS A 271 7.48 -43.42 2.69
CA HIS A 271 6.92 -42.72 3.86
C HIS A 271 7.06 -43.55 5.15
N CYS A 272 6.86 -44.86 5.09
CA CYS A 272 7.11 -45.74 6.26
C CYS A 272 8.57 -45.66 6.71
N GLN A 273 9.52 -45.62 5.76
CA GLN A 273 10.94 -45.48 6.07
C GLN A 273 11.26 -44.09 6.66
N TYR A 274 10.62 -43.03 6.11
CA TYR A 274 10.73 -41.66 6.67
C TYR A 274 10.28 -41.61 8.13
N MET A 275 9.14 -42.22 8.47
CA MET A 275 8.66 -42.32 9.85
C MET A 275 9.65 -43.02 10.77
N LYS A 276 10.20 -44.15 10.33
CA LYS A 276 11.22 -44.89 11.06
C LYS A 276 12.47 -44.04 11.31
N ASN A 277 12.90 -43.27 10.31
CA ASN A 277 14.05 -42.36 10.43
C ASN A 277 13.76 -41.23 11.47
N MET A 278 12.49 -40.78 11.57
CA MET A 278 12.04 -39.82 12.60
C MET A 278 11.87 -40.45 13.97
N GLY A 279 12.10 -41.79 14.13
CA GLY A 279 11.94 -42.50 15.39
C GLY A 279 10.49 -42.77 15.81
N VAL A 280 9.54 -42.76 14.85
CA VAL A 280 8.12 -43.05 15.07
C VAL A 280 7.67 -44.27 14.27
N LEU A 281 6.91 -45.15 14.92
CA LEU A 281 6.34 -46.34 14.27
C LEU A 281 4.83 -46.24 14.04
N SER A 282 4.15 -45.35 14.74
CA SER A 282 2.73 -45.10 14.51
C SER A 282 2.48 -43.62 14.22
N SER A 283 1.55 -43.35 13.34
CA SER A 283 1.15 -41.96 12.99
C SER A 283 -0.35 -41.85 12.73
N MET A 284 -0.89 -40.70 13.08
CA MET A 284 -2.23 -40.24 12.66
C MET A 284 -2.11 -38.80 12.18
N SER A 285 -2.73 -38.50 11.07
CA SER A 285 -2.79 -37.12 10.56
C SER A 285 -4.24 -36.70 10.35
N VAL A 286 -4.59 -35.50 10.79
CA VAL A 286 -5.91 -34.87 10.57
C VAL A 286 -5.69 -33.58 9.77
N SER A 287 -6.39 -33.45 8.67
CA SER A 287 -6.28 -32.30 7.77
C SER A 287 -6.96 -31.07 8.37
N LEU A 288 -6.31 -29.92 8.20
CA LEU A 288 -6.86 -28.58 8.46
C LEU A 288 -7.11 -27.90 7.12
N ILE A 289 -8.37 -27.66 6.79
CA ILE A 289 -8.77 -27.16 5.46
C ILE A 289 -9.44 -25.80 5.60
N GLN A 290 -8.98 -24.83 4.82
CA GLN A 290 -9.56 -23.49 4.73
C GLN A 290 -9.93 -23.16 3.28
N GLY A 291 -11.16 -22.74 3.03
CA GLY A 291 -11.61 -22.37 1.68
C GLY A 291 -11.36 -23.44 0.62
N GLY A 292 -11.42 -24.73 1.00
CA GLY A 292 -11.15 -25.86 0.11
C GLY A 292 -9.67 -26.15 -0.14
N LYS A 293 -8.74 -25.42 0.47
CA LYS A 293 -7.30 -25.64 0.40
C LYS A 293 -6.77 -26.30 1.67
N LEU A 294 -5.77 -27.13 1.54
CA LEU A 294 -5.05 -27.72 2.67
C LEU A 294 -4.19 -26.62 3.33
N TRP A 295 -4.63 -26.14 4.49
CA TRP A 295 -3.91 -25.13 5.26
C TRP A 295 -2.81 -25.75 6.12
N GLY A 296 -3.08 -26.93 6.67
CA GLY A 296 -2.15 -27.58 7.56
C GLY A 296 -2.59 -28.98 7.94
N LEU A 297 -1.84 -29.59 8.88
CA LEU A 297 -2.13 -30.91 9.44
C LEU A 297 -2.00 -30.86 10.95
N ILE A 298 -2.86 -31.58 11.66
CA ILE A 298 -2.56 -32.08 12.98
C ILE A 298 -1.83 -33.39 12.76
N SER A 299 -0.55 -33.48 13.09
CA SER A 299 0.27 -34.68 12.92
C SER A 299 0.60 -35.27 14.26
N CYS A 300 0.27 -36.57 14.41
CA CYS A 300 0.52 -37.36 15.63
C CYS A 300 1.57 -38.41 15.32
N GLY A 301 2.50 -38.65 16.26
CA GLY A 301 3.54 -39.65 16.15
C GLY A 301 3.77 -40.42 17.47
N HIS A 302 3.98 -41.72 17.37
CA HIS A 302 4.27 -42.60 18.52
C HIS A 302 5.43 -43.51 18.23
N ARG A 303 6.28 -43.77 19.22
CA ARG A 303 7.52 -44.56 19.06
C ARG A 303 7.30 -46.05 18.89
N THR A 304 6.17 -46.53 19.33
CA THR A 304 5.77 -47.96 19.22
C THR A 304 4.49 -48.07 18.41
N PRO A 305 4.14 -49.22 17.84
CA PRO A 305 2.84 -49.40 17.24
C PRO A 305 1.70 -49.03 18.19
N LEU A 306 0.76 -48.22 17.65
CA LEU A 306 -0.40 -47.73 18.40
C LEU A 306 -1.63 -47.76 17.52
N TYR A 307 -2.65 -48.50 17.94
CA TYR A 307 -3.94 -48.51 17.31
C TYR A 307 -4.89 -47.53 17.98
N VAL A 308 -5.48 -46.62 17.23
CA VAL A 308 -6.47 -45.65 17.71
C VAL A 308 -7.84 -46.05 17.15
N SER A 309 -8.83 -46.25 18.01
CA SER A 309 -10.17 -46.69 17.62
C SER A 309 -10.81 -45.69 16.66
N HIS A 310 -11.70 -46.17 15.76
CA HIS A 310 -12.43 -45.33 14.81
C HIS A 310 -13.19 -44.18 15.50
N GLU A 311 -13.81 -44.45 16.66
CA GLU A 311 -14.52 -43.47 17.45
C GLU A 311 -13.63 -42.28 17.85
N LEU A 312 -12.41 -42.58 18.33
CA LEU A 312 -11.44 -41.56 18.73
C LEU A 312 -10.88 -40.80 17.53
N ARG A 313 -10.67 -41.50 16.40
CA ARG A 313 -10.27 -40.88 15.12
C ARG A 313 -11.33 -39.92 14.61
N SER A 314 -12.61 -40.35 14.66
CA SER A 314 -13.76 -39.50 14.26
C SER A 314 -13.87 -38.25 15.15
N ALA A 315 -13.61 -38.41 16.46
CA ALA A 315 -13.52 -37.29 17.37
C ALA A 315 -12.39 -36.30 16.99
N CYS A 316 -11.19 -36.82 16.67
CA CYS A 316 -10.06 -35.98 16.21
C CYS A 316 -10.39 -35.29 14.88
N GLN A 317 -11.07 -35.97 13.96
CA GLN A 317 -11.52 -35.37 12.71
C GLN A 317 -12.51 -34.22 12.94
N ALA A 318 -13.51 -34.41 13.79
CA ALA A 318 -14.45 -33.35 14.15
C ALA A 318 -13.76 -32.14 14.80
N ILE A 319 -12.77 -32.40 15.67
CA ILE A 319 -11.93 -31.36 16.25
C ILE A 319 -11.15 -30.61 15.16
N GLY A 320 -10.55 -31.32 14.20
CA GLY A 320 -9.85 -30.71 13.06
C GLY A 320 -10.75 -29.80 12.22
N GLN A 321 -12.01 -30.19 12.02
CA GLN A 321 -13.01 -29.38 11.33
C GLN A 321 -13.34 -28.10 12.12
N VAL A 322 -13.61 -28.22 13.43
CA VAL A 322 -13.86 -27.07 14.31
C VAL A 322 -12.66 -26.15 14.35
N LEU A 323 -11.47 -26.71 14.48
CA LEU A 323 -10.21 -25.95 14.51
C LEU A 323 -10.01 -25.19 13.19
N SER A 324 -10.24 -25.81 12.04
CA SER A 324 -10.17 -25.18 10.72
C SER A 324 -11.10 -23.96 10.63
N LEU A 325 -12.33 -24.07 11.12
CA LEU A 325 -13.28 -22.97 11.16
C LEU A 325 -12.84 -21.83 12.11
N GLN A 326 -12.35 -22.18 13.31
CA GLN A 326 -11.90 -21.18 14.28
C GLN A 326 -10.65 -20.43 13.80
N ILE A 327 -9.69 -21.13 13.21
CA ILE A 327 -8.51 -20.50 12.63
C ILE A 327 -8.95 -19.48 11.55
N SER A 328 -9.81 -19.90 10.61
CA SER A 328 -10.33 -19.03 9.57
C SER A 328 -11.04 -17.79 10.13
N ALA A 329 -11.85 -17.97 11.17
CA ALA A 329 -12.58 -16.87 11.81
C ALA A 329 -11.65 -15.90 12.53
N MET A 330 -10.64 -16.40 13.25
CA MET A 330 -9.68 -15.58 13.99
C MET A 330 -8.73 -14.83 13.03
N GLU A 331 -8.26 -15.47 11.97
CA GLU A 331 -7.46 -14.82 10.92
C GLU A 331 -8.27 -13.72 10.22
N ALA A 332 -9.54 -13.99 9.88
CA ALA A 332 -10.41 -12.99 9.26
C ALA A 332 -10.68 -11.79 10.18
N LEU A 333 -10.85 -12.04 11.50
CA LEU A 333 -11.03 -10.98 12.48
C LEU A 333 -9.78 -10.12 12.62
N GLU A 334 -8.60 -10.73 12.63
CA GLU A 334 -7.33 -10.00 12.72
C GLU A 334 -7.11 -9.13 11.46
N VAL A 335 -7.35 -9.68 10.28
CA VAL A 335 -7.32 -8.92 9.01
C VAL A 335 -8.33 -7.76 9.04
N SER A 336 -9.53 -7.99 9.59
CA SER A 336 -10.55 -6.94 9.71
C SER A 336 -10.13 -5.81 10.65
N ARG A 337 -9.56 -6.15 11.81
CA ARG A 337 -9.03 -5.17 12.78
C ARG A 337 -7.90 -4.33 12.17
N GLN A 338 -6.95 -5.00 11.52
CA GLN A 338 -5.85 -4.30 10.85
C GLN A 338 -6.37 -3.37 9.76
N ARG A 339 -7.38 -3.80 9.00
CA ARG A 339 -8.02 -2.96 7.98
C ARG A 339 -8.71 -1.74 8.59
N GLU A 340 -9.44 -1.91 9.69
CA GLU A 340 -10.13 -0.82 10.38
C GLU A 340 -9.12 0.22 10.89
N THR A 341 -8.04 -0.20 11.53
CA THR A 341 -6.95 0.68 11.98
C THR A 341 -6.35 1.46 10.80
N LYS A 342 -6.09 0.79 9.68
CA LYS A 342 -5.56 1.45 8.48
C LYS A 342 -6.53 2.47 7.90
N VAL A 343 -7.83 2.18 7.88
CA VAL A 343 -8.85 3.11 7.39
C VAL A 343 -8.90 4.37 8.28
N GLN A 344 -8.84 4.22 9.60
CA GLN A 344 -8.78 5.36 10.52
C GLN A 344 -7.52 6.21 10.31
N THR A 345 -6.36 5.58 10.16
CA THR A 345 -5.10 6.29 9.87
C THR A 345 -5.16 7.01 8.52
N LEU A 346 -5.71 6.37 7.48
CA LEU A 346 -5.91 6.99 6.17
C LEU A 346 -6.82 8.23 6.25
N GLN A 347 -7.93 8.16 7.01
CA GLN A 347 -8.82 9.31 7.20
C GLN A 347 -8.09 10.50 7.83
N GLN A 348 -7.24 10.27 8.82
CA GLN A 348 -6.42 11.31 9.44
C GLN A 348 -5.43 11.93 8.43
N LEU A 349 -4.74 11.09 7.64
CA LEU A 349 -3.83 11.56 6.60
C LEU A 349 -4.55 12.35 5.49
N HIS A 350 -5.75 11.91 5.09
CA HIS A 350 -6.59 12.65 4.14
C HIS A 350 -6.97 14.04 4.67
N GLN A 351 -7.32 14.14 5.96
CA GLN A 351 -7.64 15.42 6.58
C GLN A 351 -6.41 16.35 6.62
N LEU A 352 -5.23 15.81 6.95
CA LEU A 352 -3.98 16.58 6.94
C LEU A 352 -3.66 17.12 5.54
N MET A 353 -3.78 16.31 4.49
CA MET A 353 -3.58 16.75 3.13
C MET A 353 -4.59 17.81 2.68
N ALA A 354 -5.84 17.73 3.12
CA ALA A 354 -6.89 18.68 2.75
C ALA A 354 -6.73 20.04 3.46
N THR A 355 -6.21 20.05 4.70
CA THR A 355 -6.10 21.26 5.53
C THR A 355 -4.75 21.97 5.39
N SER A 356 -3.73 21.33 4.82
CA SER A 356 -2.42 21.94 4.63
C SER A 356 -2.46 23.01 3.54
N GLY A 357 -1.92 24.19 3.85
CA GLY A 357 -2.15 25.41 3.03
C GLY A 357 -1.31 25.51 1.77
N ALA A 358 -0.10 24.95 1.72
CA ALA A 358 0.85 25.18 0.63
C ALA A 358 0.93 24.00 -0.37
N GLU A 359 1.36 22.81 0.09
CA GLU A 359 1.52 21.63 -0.77
C GLU A 359 0.90 20.39 -0.10
N VAL A 360 0.54 19.36 -0.90
CA VAL A 360 -0.12 18.15 -0.39
C VAL A 360 0.77 17.39 0.57
N PHE A 361 2.07 17.35 0.28
CA PHE A 361 3.06 16.61 1.07
C PHE A 361 3.50 17.34 2.35
N ASP A 362 3.41 18.67 2.40
CA ASP A 362 3.64 19.45 3.62
C ASP A 362 2.74 18.98 4.77
N GLY A 363 1.47 18.66 4.47
CA GLY A 363 0.54 18.09 5.43
C GLY A 363 0.98 16.72 5.96
N LEU A 364 1.49 15.87 5.08
CA LEU A 364 2.00 14.56 5.45
C LEU A 364 3.28 14.64 6.29
N ALA A 365 4.14 15.60 5.99
CA ALA A 365 5.40 15.83 6.72
C ALA A 365 5.19 16.29 8.17
N GLN A 366 4.01 16.85 8.50
CA GLN A 366 3.70 17.27 9.88
C GLN A 366 3.51 16.08 10.83
N GLN A 367 3.08 14.92 10.33
CA GLN A 367 2.84 13.74 11.16
C GLN A 367 3.42 12.47 10.51
N PRO A 368 4.75 12.35 10.40
CA PRO A 368 5.40 11.23 9.75
C PRO A 368 5.16 9.89 10.45
N GLN A 369 4.85 9.92 11.77
CA GLN A 369 4.53 8.71 12.52
C GLN A 369 3.26 8.03 11.99
N LEU A 370 2.22 8.79 11.63
CA LEU A 370 1.00 8.23 11.04
C LEU A 370 1.28 7.53 9.69
N LEU A 371 2.21 8.09 8.89
CA LEU A 371 2.64 7.45 7.64
C LEU A 371 3.36 6.13 7.90
N MET A 372 4.23 6.08 8.92
CA MET A 372 4.93 4.85 9.30
C MET A 372 3.96 3.80 9.84
N ASP A 373 3.06 4.20 10.73
CA ASP A 373 2.06 3.33 11.37
C ASP A 373 1.08 2.73 10.35
N LEU A 374 0.73 3.48 9.29
CA LEU A 374 -0.17 3.05 8.22
C LEU A 374 0.23 1.70 7.61
N VAL A 375 1.52 1.50 7.43
CA VAL A 375 2.08 0.31 6.77
C VAL A 375 3.06 -0.45 7.67
N GLY A 376 3.22 -0.07 8.94
CA GLY A 376 4.17 -0.69 9.87
C GLY A 376 5.61 -0.57 9.38
N ALA A 377 5.99 0.60 8.90
CA ALA A 377 7.36 0.93 8.50
C ALA A 377 8.15 1.52 9.68
N THR A 378 9.47 1.43 9.64
CA THR A 378 10.38 2.04 10.63
C THR A 378 10.97 3.35 10.15
N GLY A 379 10.82 3.66 8.87
CA GLY A 379 11.25 4.90 8.26
C GLY A 379 10.36 5.28 7.09
N VAL A 380 10.27 6.58 6.82
CA VAL A 380 9.53 7.13 5.68
C VAL A 380 10.28 8.33 5.10
N ALA A 381 10.38 8.38 3.78
CA ALA A 381 10.89 9.53 3.06
C ALA A 381 9.77 10.16 2.22
N ILE A 382 9.65 11.48 2.31
CA ILE A 382 8.75 12.30 1.51
C ILE A 382 9.62 13.08 0.52
N ILE A 383 9.32 12.94 -0.75
CA ILE A 383 10.05 13.58 -1.86
C ILE A 383 9.15 14.61 -2.49
N GLU A 384 9.64 15.83 -2.56
CA GLU A 384 8.93 16.99 -3.09
C GLU A 384 9.88 17.79 -3.98
N ASP A 385 9.75 17.65 -5.28
CA ASP A 385 10.61 18.27 -6.29
C ASP A 385 12.11 18.07 -5.97
N ARG A 386 12.78 19.08 -5.43
CA ARG A 386 14.21 19.04 -5.06
C ARG A 386 14.47 18.71 -3.59
N HIS A 387 13.45 18.65 -2.76
CA HIS A 387 13.56 18.41 -1.33
C HIS A 387 13.23 16.96 -0.98
N THR A 388 13.94 16.42 -0.01
CA THR A 388 13.71 15.07 0.51
C THR A 388 13.72 15.14 2.03
N HIS A 389 12.58 14.84 2.63
CA HIS A 389 12.40 14.79 4.08
C HIS A 389 12.40 13.35 4.53
N CYS A 390 13.36 12.97 5.37
CA CYS A 390 13.50 11.61 5.90
C CYS A 390 13.14 11.61 7.38
N PHE A 391 12.32 10.62 7.78
CA PHE A 391 11.86 10.44 9.16
C PHE A 391 12.04 8.98 9.58
N GLY A 392 12.47 8.75 10.83
CA GLY A 392 12.77 7.42 11.33
C GLY A 392 14.03 6.82 10.70
N ASN A 393 14.05 5.50 10.51
CA ASN A 393 15.19 4.78 9.95
C ASN A 393 15.16 4.84 8.41
N CYS A 394 15.86 5.77 7.82
CA CYS A 394 15.95 5.97 6.37
C CYS A 394 17.42 5.87 5.88
N PRO A 395 17.62 5.50 4.60
CA PRO A 395 18.90 5.73 3.92
C PRO A 395 19.23 7.22 3.83
N GLU A 396 20.46 7.54 3.44
CA GLU A 396 20.87 8.93 3.20
C GLU A 396 19.98 9.58 2.10
N PRO A 397 19.67 10.89 2.20
CA PRO A 397 18.79 11.56 1.24
C PRO A 397 19.21 11.44 -0.23
N ALA A 398 20.51 11.29 -0.50
CA ALA A 398 21.01 11.07 -1.85
C ALA A 398 20.64 9.68 -2.39
N ASP A 399 20.73 8.66 -1.54
CA ASP A 399 20.36 7.28 -1.88
C ASP A 399 18.86 7.14 -2.06
N VAL A 400 18.07 7.82 -1.22
CA VAL A 400 16.60 7.87 -1.34
C VAL A 400 16.19 8.45 -2.69
N ARG A 401 16.83 9.55 -3.14
CA ARG A 401 16.56 10.14 -4.46
C ARG A 401 16.94 9.22 -5.61
N ALA A 402 18.12 8.59 -5.51
CA ALA A 402 18.55 7.63 -6.53
C ALA A 402 17.60 6.42 -6.64
N LEU A 403 17.13 5.92 -5.49
CA LEU A 403 16.15 4.85 -5.41
C LEU A 403 14.80 5.29 -6.03
N HIS A 404 14.33 6.49 -5.70
CA HIS A 404 13.09 7.04 -6.27
C HIS A 404 13.18 7.16 -7.79
N ALA A 405 14.26 7.73 -8.31
CA ALA A 405 14.48 7.85 -9.76
C ALA A 405 14.51 6.48 -10.46
N TRP A 406 15.12 5.47 -9.82
CA TRP A 406 15.11 4.09 -10.33
C TRP A 406 13.70 3.50 -10.34
N MET A 407 12.93 3.64 -9.27
CA MET A 407 11.55 3.17 -9.20
C MET A 407 10.65 3.86 -10.22
N MET A 408 10.82 5.18 -10.44
CA MET A 408 10.08 5.92 -11.45
C MET A 408 10.34 5.41 -12.88
N SER A 409 11.53 4.86 -13.14
CA SER A 409 11.85 4.27 -14.45
C SER A 409 11.07 2.98 -14.74
N SER A 410 10.54 2.29 -13.72
CA SER A 410 9.71 1.09 -13.89
C SER A 410 8.30 1.39 -14.42
N GLY A 411 7.84 2.64 -14.28
CA GLY A 411 6.50 3.07 -14.67
C GLY A 411 5.38 2.61 -13.73
N GLU A 412 5.71 1.91 -12.65
CA GLU A 412 4.71 1.46 -11.67
C GLU A 412 4.36 2.57 -10.67
N PRO A 413 3.07 2.91 -10.50
CA PRO A 413 2.64 3.97 -9.60
C PRO A 413 2.81 3.65 -8.12
N VAL A 414 2.85 2.36 -7.77
CA VAL A 414 3.14 1.84 -6.43
C VAL A 414 4.06 0.65 -6.58
N TYR A 415 5.21 0.71 -5.97
CA TYR A 415 6.23 -0.34 -6.01
C TYR A 415 6.43 -0.94 -4.62
N ALA A 416 6.55 -2.28 -4.54
CA ALA A 416 6.78 -2.98 -3.28
C ALA A 416 7.83 -4.08 -3.45
N SER A 417 8.82 -4.11 -2.57
CA SER A 417 9.81 -5.20 -2.47
C SER A 417 10.15 -5.43 -1.00
N HIS A 418 10.34 -6.68 -0.62
CA HIS A 418 10.85 -7.07 0.70
C HIS A 418 12.31 -7.56 0.65
N HIS A 419 12.91 -7.58 -0.55
CA HIS A 419 14.31 -7.92 -0.77
C HIS A 419 14.90 -6.95 -1.80
N LEU A 420 15.10 -5.71 -1.37
CA LEU A 420 15.45 -4.60 -2.26
C LEU A 420 16.79 -4.81 -2.96
N SER A 421 17.82 -5.29 -2.25
CA SER A 421 19.16 -5.50 -2.81
C SER A 421 19.21 -6.55 -3.93
N SER A 422 18.23 -7.45 -4.02
CA SER A 422 18.16 -8.43 -5.10
C SER A 422 17.75 -7.83 -6.45
N VAL A 423 17.05 -6.68 -6.42
CA VAL A 423 16.52 -6.00 -7.61
C VAL A 423 17.20 -4.67 -7.88
N TYR A 424 17.79 -4.07 -6.85
CA TYR A 424 18.52 -2.80 -6.89
C TYR A 424 19.84 -2.93 -6.13
N ALA A 425 20.92 -3.27 -6.82
CA ALA A 425 22.24 -3.54 -6.22
C ALA A 425 22.78 -2.43 -5.30
N PRO A 426 22.60 -1.10 -5.58
CA PRO A 426 23.07 -0.06 -4.66
C PRO A 426 22.49 -0.15 -3.25
N ALA A 427 21.35 -0.83 -3.06
CA ALA A 427 20.73 -1.02 -1.75
C ALA A 427 21.54 -1.92 -0.80
N GLU A 428 22.56 -2.63 -1.26
CA GLU A 428 23.45 -3.42 -0.41
C GLU A 428 24.11 -2.58 0.72
N VAL A 429 24.37 -1.31 0.47
CA VAL A 429 25.04 -0.41 1.42
C VAL A 429 24.15 -0.08 2.63
N TYR A 430 22.84 -0.03 2.44
CA TYR A 430 21.87 0.36 3.47
C TYR A 430 20.85 -0.74 3.83
N GLN A 431 21.18 -2.01 3.54
CA GLN A 431 20.38 -3.18 3.93
C GLN A 431 19.88 -3.18 5.39
N PRO A 432 20.72 -2.84 6.39
CA PRO A 432 20.28 -2.85 7.79
C PRO A 432 19.09 -1.91 8.06
N VAL A 433 18.91 -0.87 7.23
CA VAL A 433 17.89 0.16 7.40
C VAL A 433 16.72 -0.05 6.42
N ALA A 434 17.01 -0.50 5.20
CA ALA A 434 16.04 -0.53 4.10
C ALA A 434 16.20 -1.78 3.22
N SER A 435 16.02 -2.96 3.81
CA SER A 435 15.88 -4.22 3.05
C SER A 435 14.53 -4.35 2.38
N GLY A 436 13.48 -3.73 2.94
CA GLY A 436 12.15 -3.65 2.37
C GLY A 436 11.77 -2.23 1.98
N VAL A 437 11.12 -2.07 0.84
CA VAL A 437 10.61 -0.80 0.34
C VAL A 437 9.17 -0.94 -0.14
N LEU A 438 8.34 0.03 0.24
CA LEU A 438 7.03 0.30 -0.36
C LEU A 438 7.04 1.76 -0.78
N ALA A 439 6.67 2.06 -2.01
CA ALA A 439 6.71 3.42 -2.53
C ALA A 439 5.46 3.75 -3.32
N MET A 440 5.06 5.01 -3.26
CA MET A 440 4.07 5.59 -4.17
C MET A 440 4.64 6.86 -4.82
N SER A 441 4.28 7.08 -6.09
CA SER A 441 4.68 8.27 -6.85
C SER A 441 3.50 8.96 -7.48
N LEU A 442 3.57 10.29 -7.61
CA LEU A 442 2.62 11.08 -8.40
C LEU A 442 3.11 11.18 -9.85
N PRO A 443 2.18 11.35 -10.84
CA PRO A 443 2.55 11.48 -12.23
C PRO A 443 3.27 12.80 -12.51
N LYS A 444 4.18 12.79 -13.49
CA LYS A 444 4.85 14.00 -13.97
C LYS A 444 3.84 15.11 -14.34
N PRO A 445 4.17 16.42 -14.23
CA PRO A 445 5.55 16.95 -14.25
C PRO A 445 6.27 17.04 -12.90
N VAL A 446 5.61 16.71 -11.79
CA VAL A 446 6.17 16.86 -10.43
C VAL A 446 6.78 15.53 -10.00
N ASP A 447 8.02 15.58 -9.49
CA ASP A 447 8.75 14.39 -9.01
C ASP A 447 8.48 14.17 -7.53
N ASN A 448 7.19 13.94 -7.19
CA ASN A 448 6.72 13.82 -5.82
C ASN A 448 6.37 12.36 -5.48
N GLY A 449 6.71 11.94 -4.25
CA GLY A 449 6.42 10.59 -3.79
C GLY A 449 6.66 10.37 -2.31
N VAL A 450 6.22 9.20 -1.85
CA VAL A 450 6.48 8.71 -0.49
C VAL A 450 7.10 7.33 -0.58
N ILE A 451 8.16 7.10 0.17
CA ILE A 451 8.84 5.81 0.27
C ILE A 451 8.89 5.39 1.73
N TRP A 452 8.36 4.22 2.02
CA TRP A 452 8.43 3.57 3.33
C TRP A 452 9.54 2.53 3.34
N PHE A 453 10.23 2.43 4.46
CA PHE A 453 11.35 1.52 4.66
C PHE A 453 11.08 0.55 5.80
N ARG A 454 11.45 -0.71 5.59
CA ARG A 454 11.57 -1.74 6.63
C ARG A 454 13.00 -2.22 6.72
N PRO A 455 13.55 -2.37 7.93
CA PRO A 455 14.90 -2.85 8.13
C PRO A 455 15.02 -4.33 7.77
N GLU A 456 16.24 -4.78 7.68
CA GLU A 456 16.55 -6.20 7.61
C GLU A 456 15.99 -6.93 8.84
N VAL A 457 15.27 -8.02 8.58
CA VAL A 457 14.90 -8.98 9.63
C VAL A 457 16.01 -10.01 9.69
N LYS A 458 16.83 -9.94 10.73
CA LYS A 458 17.82 -10.99 11.03
C LYS A 458 17.09 -12.19 11.63
N GLU A 459 16.51 -13.00 10.78
CA GLU A 459 15.83 -14.21 11.19
C GLU A 459 16.71 -15.43 10.87
N THR A 460 16.99 -16.22 11.89
CA THR A 460 17.61 -17.51 11.69
C THR A 460 16.52 -18.55 11.49
N VAL A 461 16.25 -18.89 10.24
CA VAL A 461 15.31 -19.96 9.92
C VAL A 461 15.95 -21.30 10.29
N GLN A 462 15.26 -22.05 11.15
CA GLN A 462 15.71 -23.36 11.59
C GLN A 462 14.99 -24.43 10.79
N TRP A 463 15.73 -25.16 10.00
CA TRP A 463 15.22 -26.28 9.23
C TRP A 463 15.48 -27.60 9.97
N SER A 464 14.54 -28.52 9.88
CA SER A 464 14.77 -29.91 10.26
C SER A 464 15.55 -30.59 9.13
N GLY A 465 16.89 -30.59 9.22
CA GLY A 465 17.81 -31.05 8.16
C GLY A 465 18.13 -30.01 7.10
N ASP A 466 19.17 -30.27 6.29
CA ASP A 466 19.60 -29.39 5.19
C ASP A 466 18.53 -29.32 4.09
N PRO A 467 17.92 -28.15 3.82
CA PRO A 467 16.87 -28.03 2.81
C PRO A 467 17.39 -28.20 1.37
N GLU A 468 18.70 -28.08 1.13
CA GLU A 468 19.32 -28.29 -0.18
C GLU A 468 19.72 -29.74 -0.43
N LYS A 469 19.66 -30.61 0.59
CA LYS A 469 19.91 -32.06 0.50
C LYS A 469 18.68 -32.88 0.87
N PRO A 470 17.60 -32.77 0.13
CA PRO A 470 16.32 -33.33 0.57
C PRO A 470 16.28 -34.86 0.56
N LEU A 471 17.10 -35.54 -0.24
CA LEU A 471 16.99 -36.98 -0.46
C LEU A 471 18.36 -37.60 -0.77
N ASN A 472 18.61 -38.81 -0.27
CA ASN A 472 19.78 -39.61 -0.66
C ASN A 472 19.44 -40.44 -1.89
N MET A 473 20.36 -40.51 -2.87
CA MET A 473 20.22 -41.38 -4.03
C MET A 473 20.90 -42.71 -3.79
N GLU A 474 20.21 -43.79 -4.06
CA GLU A 474 20.78 -45.12 -4.01
C GLU A 474 20.56 -45.84 -5.36
N SER A 475 21.59 -46.49 -5.83
CA SER A 475 21.52 -47.36 -7.01
C SER A 475 20.86 -48.69 -6.64
N SER A 476 19.78 -49.06 -7.31
CA SER A 476 19.09 -50.32 -7.17
C SER A 476 19.13 -51.08 -8.52
N ASP A 477 18.85 -52.38 -8.49
CA ASP A 477 18.80 -53.24 -9.70
C ASP A 477 17.77 -52.78 -10.75
N THR A 478 16.85 -51.86 -10.34
CA THR A 478 15.81 -51.29 -11.21
C THR A 478 16.03 -49.81 -11.55
N GLY A 479 17.21 -49.24 -11.22
CA GLY A 479 17.56 -47.83 -11.44
C GLY A 479 17.85 -47.06 -10.16
N MET A 480 18.07 -45.74 -10.28
CA MET A 480 18.28 -44.86 -9.14
C MET A 480 16.96 -44.65 -8.35
N ARG A 481 16.98 -44.90 -7.08
CA ARG A 481 15.84 -44.64 -6.15
C ARG A 481 16.19 -43.56 -5.16
N LEU A 482 15.20 -42.72 -4.88
CA LEU A 482 15.29 -41.73 -3.79
C LEU A 482 15.02 -42.41 -2.45
N ARG A 483 15.91 -42.21 -1.49
CA ARG A 483 15.65 -42.55 -0.08
C ARG A 483 15.27 -41.31 0.71
N PRO A 484 14.34 -41.44 1.67
CA PRO A 484 14.02 -40.36 2.56
C PRO A 484 15.26 -39.98 3.36
N ARG A 485 15.37 -38.74 3.74
CA ARG A 485 16.48 -38.23 4.55
C ARG A 485 16.57 -38.95 5.90
N THR A 486 17.77 -39.10 6.38
CA THR A 486 18.09 -39.81 7.65
C THR A 486 18.45 -38.86 8.78
N SER A 487 18.72 -37.58 8.49
CA SER A 487 19.05 -36.57 9.50
C SER A 487 17.95 -35.51 9.59
N PHE A 488 17.55 -35.24 10.83
CA PHE A 488 16.61 -34.20 11.22
C PHE A 488 17.28 -33.16 12.14
N GLU A 489 18.62 -33.17 12.19
CA GLU A 489 19.38 -32.19 12.96
C GLU A 489 19.05 -30.75 12.49
N ILE A 490 19.05 -29.84 13.44
CA ILE A 490 18.68 -28.45 13.18
C ILE A 490 19.73 -27.80 12.27
N TRP A 491 19.29 -27.43 11.06
CA TRP A 491 20.06 -26.65 10.10
C TRP A 491 19.66 -25.18 10.18
N LYS A 492 20.62 -24.30 10.48
CA LYS A 492 20.35 -22.88 10.62
C LYS A 492 20.73 -22.12 9.35
N VAL A 493 19.76 -21.44 8.79
CA VAL A 493 19.97 -20.54 7.65
C VAL A 493 19.75 -19.11 8.13
N GLU A 494 20.79 -18.30 8.10
CA GLU A 494 20.67 -16.87 8.38
C GLU A 494 20.11 -16.17 7.13
N MET A 495 18.93 -15.59 7.28
CA MET A 495 18.33 -14.76 6.24
C MET A 495 18.92 -13.36 6.35
N THR A 496 19.59 -12.91 5.30
CA THR A 496 20.18 -11.56 5.22
C THR A 496 19.60 -10.79 4.05
N GLY A 497 19.48 -9.46 4.19
CA GLY A 497 18.97 -8.59 3.13
C GLY A 497 17.46 -8.69 2.89
N ILE A 498 16.71 -9.32 3.77
CA ILE A 498 15.27 -9.53 3.64
C ILE A 498 14.54 -8.78 4.77
N ALA A 499 13.48 -8.07 4.42
CA ALA A 499 12.58 -7.44 5.38
C ALA A 499 11.26 -8.22 5.54
N ALA A 500 10.47 -7.87 6.54
CA ALA A 500 9.10 -8.36 6.65
C ALA A 500 8.30 -8.04 5.39
N LYS A 501 7.56 -9.03 4.88
CA LYS A 501 6.75 -8.87 3.65
C LYS A 501 5.69 -7.77 3.81
N TRP A 502 5.46 -7.01 2.75
CA TRP A 502 4.36 -6.06 2.67
C TRP A 502 3.05 -6.82 2.47
N SER A 503 2.09 -6.60 3.35
CA SER A 503 0.77 -7.22 3.23
C SER A 503 -0.01 -6.60 2.05
N HIS A 504 -1.02 -7.31 1.55
CA HIS A 504 -1.95 -6.73 0.57
C HIS A 504 -2.63 -5.45 1.10
N GLY A 505 -2.88 -5.39 2.42
CA GLY A 505 -3.43 -4.21 3.09
C GLY A 505 -2.47 -3.02 3.09
N ASP A 506 -1.14 -3.24 3.20
CA ASP A 506 -0.13 -2.17 3.12
C ASP A 506 -0.09 -1.56 1.72
N VAL A 507 -0.03 -2.42 0.70
CA VAL A 507 -0.02 -1.98 -0.71
C VAL A 507 -1.33 -1.27 -1.08
N PHE A 508 -2.47 -1.76 -0.59
CA PHE A 508 -3.76 -1.11 -0.78
C PHE A 508 -3.80 0.28 -0.13
N ALA A 509 -3.29 0.41 1.11
CA ALA A 509 -3.23 1.69 1.81
C ALA A 509 -2.35 2.71 1.07
N ALA A 510 -1.20 2.29 0.54
CA ALA A 510 -0.35 3.14 -0.29
C ALA A 510 -1.06 3.59 -1.59
N LYS A 511 -1.80 2.70 -2.24
CA LYS A 511 -2.60 3.04 -3.44
C LYS A 511 -3.72 4.03 -3.14
N ASP A 512 -4.39 3.88 -2.01
CA ASP A 512 -5.48 4.76 -1.59
C ASP A 512 -4.97 6.15 -1.19
N LEU A 513 -3.86 6.20 -0.44
CA LEU A 513 -3.18 7.46 -0.11
C LEU A 513 -2.72 8.21 -1.36
N ARG A 514 -2.15 7.49 -2.34
CA ARG A 514 -1.76 8.05 -3.64
C ARG A 514 -2.95 8.65 -4.38
N ARG A 515 -4.07 7.93 -4.43
CA ARG A 515 -5.30 8.42 -5.09
C ARG A 515 -5.76 9.72 -4.44
N SER A 516 -5.81 9.76 -3.11
CA SER A 516 -6.22 10.95 -2.36
C SER A 516 -5.26 12.13 -2.55
N ALA A 517 -3.95 11.86 -2.60
CA ALA A 517 -2.96 12.90 -2.90
C ALA A 517 -3.19 13.52 -4.29
N LEU A 518 -3.47 12.70 -5.30
CA LEU A 518 -3.81 13.16 -6.65
C LEU A 518 -5.09 14.00 -6.70
N GLU A 519 -6.14 13.56 -6.01
CA GLU A 519 -7.42 14.27 -5.95
C GLU A 519 -7.25 15.66 -5.30
N ASN A 520 -6.48 15.73 -4.20
CA ASN A 520 -6.18 16.99 -3.51
C ASN A 520 -5.31 17.92 -4.37
N ASP A 521 -4.28 17.40 -5.05
CA ASP A 521 -3.43 18.20 -5.94
C ASP A 521 -4.25 18.79 -7.10
N LEU A 522 -5.05 17.98 -7.76
CA LEU A 522 -5.94 18.41 -8.83
C LEU A 522 -6.94 19.48 -8.35
N ALA A 523 -7.57 19.29 -7.20
CA ALA A 523 -8.50 20.25 -6.62
C ALA A 523 -7.84 21.60 -6.36
N ARG A 524 -6.58 21.60 -5.90
CA ARG A 524 -5.78 22.83 -5.70
C ARG A 524 -5.44 23.53 -7.02
N GLN A 525 -5.01 22.78 -8.03
CA GLN A 525 -4.72 23.33 -9.34
C GLN A 525 -5.95 24.01 -9.93
N VAL A 526 -7.10 23.35 -9.90
CA VAL A 526 -8.39 23.92 -10.36
C VAL A 526 -8.74 25.19 -9.57
N SER A 527 -8.55 25.18 -8.24
CA SER A 527 -8.81 26.37 -7.40
C SER A 527 -7.91 27.55 -7.77
N LYS A 528 -6.59 27.30 -7.98
CA LYS A 528 -5.63 28.33 -8.40
C LYS A 528 -6.01 28.93 -9.78
N GLU A 529 -6.38 28.09 -10.73
CA GLU A 529 -6.84 28.55 -12.05
C GLU A 529 -8.11 29.36 -11.96
N GLN A 530 -9.09 28.92 -11.16
CA GLN A 530 -10.33 29.66 -10.95
C GLN A 530 -10.09 31.04 -10.31
N GLN A 531 -9.16 31.13 -9.35
CA GLN A 531 -8.78 32.40 -8.74
C GLN A 531 -8.12 33.34 -9.76
N ALA A 532 -7.22 32.82 -10.59
CA ALA A 532 -6.59 33.59 -11.65
C ALA A 532 -7.60 34.10 -12.68
N VAL A 533 -8.57 33.27 -13.07
CA VAL A 533 -9.66 33.67 -13.97
C VAL A 533 -10.54 34.75 -13.35
N ARG A 534 -10.93 34.64 -12.09
CA ARG A 534 -11.72 35.65 -11.37
C ARG A 534 -10.99 36.98 -11.30
N ALA A 535 -9.72 36.97 -10.91
CA ALA A 535 -8.90 38.17 -10.84
C ALA A 535 -8.80 38.88 -12.21
N ARG A 536 -8.65 38.11 -13.29
CA ARG A 536 -8.65 38.63 -14.66
C ARG A 536 -10.00 39.25 -15.03
N ASP A 537 -11.12 38.60 -14.73
CA ASP A 537 -12.45 39.06 -15.08
C ASP A 537 -12.84 40.32 -14.28
N GLU A 538 -12.44 40.44 -13.00
CA GLU A 538 -12.58 41.64 -12.19
C GLU A 538 -11.80 42.84 -12.84
N LEU A 539 -10.57 42.56 -13.25
CA LEU A 539 -9.73 43.58 -13.93
C LEU A 539 -10.40 44.08 -15.22
N VAL A 540 -10.91 43.19 -16.07
CA VAL A 540 -11.60 43.53 -17.32
C VAL A 540 -12.87 44.34 -17.01
N ALA A 541 -13.61 44.07 -15.95
CA ALA A 541 -14.81 44.80 -15.58
C ALA A 541 -14.50 46.25 -15.15
N VAL A 542 -13.47 46.45 -14.29
CA VAL A 542 -13.03 47.79 -13.85
C VAL A 542 -12.56 48.62 -15.02
N VAL A 543 -11.69 48.07 -15.88
CA VAL A 543 -11.18 48.75 -17.08
C VAL A 543 -12.30 49.16 -18.01
N SER A 544 -13.25 48.26 -18.27
CA SER A 544 -14.39 48.54 -19.14
C SER A 544 -15.28 49.67 -18.63
N HIS A 545 -15.47 49.75 -17.31
CA HIS A 545 -16.22 50.84 -16.67
C HIS A 545 -15.49 52.17 -16.83
N ASP A 546 -14.20 52.24 -16.56
CA ASP A 546 -13.42 53.46 -16.57
C ASP A 546 -13.17 54.03 -17.98
N LEU A 547 -13.11 53.15 -18.98
CA LEU A 547 -13.08 53.55 -20.39
C LEU A 547 -14.47 53.99 -20.90
N ARG A 548 -15.57 53.41 -20.42
CA ARG A 548 -16.92 53.75 -20.85
C ARG A 548 -17.31 55.17 -20.45
N ASN A 549 -16.86 55.65 -19.27
CA ASN A 549 -17.18 56.95 -18.74
C ASN A 549 -16.72 58.08 -19.67
N PRO A 550 -15.42 58.24 -20.05
CA PRO A 550 -14.99 59.31 -20.95
C PRO A 550 -15.57 59.10 -22.37
N MET A 551 -15.76 57.86 -22.85
CA MET A 551 -16.45 57.60 -24.13
C MET A 551 -17.89 58.14 -24.13
N THR A 552 -18.61 57.98 -23.02
CA THR A 552 -19.98 58.49 -22.89
C THR A 552 -20.01 60.02 -22.97
N VAL A 553 -19.04 60.70 -22.30
CA VAL A 553 -18.88 62.17 -22.37
C VAL A 553 -18.60 62.61 -23.79
N ILE A 554 -17.66 61.96 -24.50
CA ILE A 554 -17.36 62.30 -25.89
C ILE A 554 -18.61 62.10 -26.77
N SER A 555 -19.30 60.96 -26.67
CA SER A 555 -20.50 60.68 -27.43
C SER A 555 -21.64 61.65 -27.19
N MET A 556 -21.84 62.04 -25.94
CA MET A 556 -22.85 63.03 -25.55
C MET A 556 -22.54 64.43 -26.12
N LEU A 557 -21.27 64.84 -26.05
CA LEU A 557 -20.83 66.16 -26.61
C LEU A 557 -20.88 66.14 -28.14
N CYS A 558 -20.54 65.06 -28.83
CA CYS A 558 -20.76 64.92 -30.25
C CYS A 558 -22.23 65.06 -30.64
N GLY A 559 -23.13 64.41 -29.86
CA GLY A 559 -24.58 64.53 -30.13
C GLY A 559 -25.13 65.94 -29.85
N MET A 560 -24.56 66.62 -28.82
CA MET A 560 -24.91 68.06 -28.60
C MET A 560 -24.40 68.98 -29.71
N MET A 561 -23.19 68.74 -30.21
CA MET A 561 -22.66 69.52 -31.35
C MET A 561 -23.48 69.29 -32.61
N GLN A 562 -23.90 68.08 -32.95
CA GLN A 562 -24.77 67.81 -34.08
C GLN A 562 -26.10 68.60 -34.00
N LYS A 563 -26.67 68.71 -32.81
CA LYS A 563 -27.91 69.50 -32.59
C LYS A 563 -27.65 71.01 -32.61
N SER A 564 -26.47 71.49 -32.22
CA SER A 564 -26.11 72.91 -32.19
C SER A 564 -25.78 73.43 -33.56
N PHE A 565 -25.35 72.63 -34.53
CA PHE A 565 -25.17 73.00 -35.91
C PHE A 565 -26.50 73.38 -36.64
N SER A 566 -27.61 72.98 -36.02
CA SER A 566 -28.97 73.25 -36.59
C SER A 566 -29.60 74.59 -36.12
N SER A 567 -28.88 75.40 -35.27
CA SER A 567 -29.38 76.64 -34.75
C SER A 567 -28.35 77.78 -34.93
N ASP A 568 -28.64 78.77 -35.70
CA ASP A 568 -27.83 79.97 -35.95
C ASP A 568 -27.97 80.94 -34.75
N GLY A 569 -26.87 81.22 -34.03
CA GLY A 569 -26.82 82.25 -32.99
C GLY A 569 -25.40 82.54 -32.49
N PRO A 570 -25.09 83.77 -32.01
CA PRO A 570 -23.73 84.23 -31.68
C PRO A 570 -23.06 83.49 -30.49
N HIS A 571 -23.79 82.65 -29.75
CA HIS A 571 -23.29 81.83 -28.66
C HIS A 571 -22.86 80.41 -29.06
N THR A 572 -23.08 79.99 -30.30
CA THR A 572 -22.83 78.64 -30.84
C THR A 572 -21.34 78.33 -30.90
N SER A 573 -20.51 79.29 -31.36
CA SER A 573 -19.06 79.10 -31.54
C SER A 573 -18.35 78.81 -30.18
N ARG A 574 -18.77 79.53 -29.11
CA ARG A 574 -18.14 79.31 -27.74
C ARG A 574 -18.53 77.94 -27.10
N ARG A 575 -19.77 77.49 -27.36
CA ARG A 575 -20.24 76.16 -26.90
C ARG A 575 -19.53 75.02 -27.65
N ILE A 576 -19.30 75.20 -28.93
CA ILE A 576 -18.56 74.25 -29.79
C ILE A 576 -17.10 74.16 -29.27
N SER A 577 -16.43 75.29 -29.06
CA SER A 577 -15.06 75.31 -28.50
C SER A 577 -14.97 74.59 -27.15
N THR A 578 -15.86 74.94 -26.24
CA THR A 578 -15.88 74.25 -24.91
C THR A 578 -16.16 72.73 -25.05
N ALA A 579 -17.02 72.32 -25.95
CA ALA A 579 -17.28 70.89 -26.19
C ALA A 579 -16.07 70.18 -26.81
N ILE A 580 -15.36 70.80 -27.72
CA ILE A 580 -14.11 70.28 -28.28
C ILE A 580 -13.04 70.16 -27.21
N ASP A 581 -12.85 71.19 -26.37
CA ASP A 581 -11.88 71.16 -25.27
C ASP A 581 -12.19 70.05 -24.29
N THR A 582 -13.48 69.84 -23.94
CA THR A 582 -13.92 68.77 -23.08
C THR A 582 -13.73 67.40 -23.72
N MET A 583 -13.95 67.24 -25.00
CA MET A 583 -13.65 65.99 -25.73
C MET A 583 -12.17 65.71 -25.76
N GLN A 584 -11.33 66.69 -26.01
CA GLN A 584 -9.87 66.53 -26.00
C GLN A 584 -9.38 66.13 -24.58
N GLN A 585 -9.93 66.70 -23.56
CA GLN A 585 -9.62 66.29 -22.17
C GLN A 585 -10.07 64.86 -21.87
N ALA A 586 -11.25 64.44 -22.33
CA ALA A 586 -11.74 63.08 -22.18
C ALA A 586 -10.88 62.08 -22.93
N ALA A 587 -10.46 62.36 -24.15
CA ALA A 587 -9.57 61.55 -24.97
C ALA A 587 -8.16 61.43 -24.34
N SER A 588 -7.62 62.57 -23.84
CA SER A 588 -6.34 62.57 -23.11
C SER A 588 -6.39 61.69 -21.84
N ARG A 589 -7.48 61.78 -21.09
CA ARG A 589 -7.69 60.88 -19.93
C ARG A 589 -7.73 59.42 -20.31
N MET A 590 -8.35 59.05 -21.42
CA MET A 590 -8.33 57.66 -21.89
C MET A 590 -6.93 57.17 -22.27
N ASN A 591 -6.12 58.00 -22.90
CA ASN A 591 -4.75 57.65 -23.24
C ASN A 591 -3.90 57.42 -21.98
N VAL A 592 -4.01 58.31 -20.98
CA VAL A 592 -3.31 58.12 -19.69
C VAL A 592 -3.74 56.80 -18.99
N LEU A 593 -5.05 56.51 -18.99
CA LEU A 593 -5.59 55.27 -18.45
C LEU A 593 -5.06 54.04 -19.18
N LEU A 594 -4.95 54.06 -20.48
CA LEU A 594 -4.39 52.95 -21.28
C LEU A 594 -2.90 52.76 -21.01
N GLU A 595 -2.13 53.83 -20.90
CA GLU A 595 -0.70 53.78 -20.54
C GLU A 595 -0.50 53.23 -19.12
N ASP A 596 -1.26 53.73 -18.14
CA ASP A 596 -1.25 53.23 -16.75
C ASP A 596 -1.54 51.73 -16.67
N LEU A 597 -2.50 51.26 -17.48
CA LEU A 597 -2.88 49.84 -17.54
C LEU A 597 -1.78 48.98 -18.17
N LEU A 598 -1.16 49.43 -19.24
CA LEU A 598 -0.03 48.76 -19.89
C LEU A 598 1.16 48.68 -18.92
N ASP A 599 1.48 49.77 -18.24
CA ASP A 599 2.56 49.81 -17.28
C ASP A 599 2.27 48.87 -16.08
N THR A 600 1.05 48.89 -15.54
CA THR A 600 0.61 47.95 -14.50
C THR A 600 0.78 46.49 -14.92
N SER A 601 0.33 46.15 -16.15
CA SER A 601 0.44 44.78 -16.68
C SER A 601 1.91 44.34 -16.84
N LYS A 602 2.81 45.25 -17.25
CA LYS A 602 4.24 44.96 -17.36
C LYS A 602 4.90 44.77 -15.99
N ILE A 603 4.51 45.58 -14.97
CA ILE A 603 5.00 45.47 -13.61
C ILE A 603 4.60 44.13 -13.01
N GLU A 604 3.34 43.71 -13.18
CA GLU A 604 2.84 42.41 -12.67
C GLU A 604 3.53 41.21 -13.31
N ALA A 605 3.75 41.29 -14.64
CA ALA A 605 4.45 40.24 -15.34
C ALA A 605 5.95 40.17 -15.06
N GLY A 606 6.49 41.08 -14.21
CA GLY A 606 7.93 41.17 -13.94
C GLY A 606 8.73 41.58 -15.22
N ARG A 607 8.10 42.16 -16.20
CA ARG A 607 8.66 42.53 -17.52
C ARG A 607 8.84 44.04 -17.69
N TYR A 608 8.70 44.81 -16.62
CA TYR A 608 8.91 46.25 -16.68
C TYR A 608 10.39 46.53 -16.84
N THR A 609 10.76 47.11 -17.99
CA THR A 609 12.15 47.41 -18.35
C THR A 609 12.37 48.93 -18.32
N ILE A 610 13.51 49.35 -17.76
CA ILE A 610 13.97 50.73 -17.74
C ILE A 610 15.27 50.86 -18.54
N THR A 611 15.59 52.06 -18.98
CA THR A 611 16.82 52.38 -19.70
C THR A 611 17.61 53.42 -18.89
N PRO A 612 18.32 52.98 -17.80
CA PRO A 612 19.00 53.94 -16.95
C PRO A 612 20.17 54.62 -17.66
N GLN A 613 20.31 55.91 -17.43
CA GLN A 613 21.43 56.68 -17.88
C GLN A 613 21.85 57.73 -16.81
N PRO A 614 23.10 58.22 -16.79
CA PRO A 614 23.51 59.29 -15.90
C PRO A 614 22.68 60.56 -16.16
N LEU A 615 21.94 61.02 -15.17
CA LEU A 615 21.08 62.18 -15.25
C LEU A 615 21.38 63.15 -14.10
N GLU A 616 21.55 64.42 -14.41
CA GLU A 616 21.69 65.47 -13.38
C GLU A 616 20.35 65.80 -12.74
N VAL A 617 20.33 65.75 -11.39
CA VAL A 617 19.07 66.01 -10.63
C VAL A 617 18.55 67.42 -10.85
N SER A 618 19.46 68.40 -11.05
CA SER A 618 19.10 69.77 -11.39
C SER A 618 18.27 69.87 -12.67
N GLN A 619 18.59 69.08 -13.69
CA GLN A 619 17.89 69.09 -14.97
C GLN A 619 16.45 68.57 -14.83
N ILE A 620 16.25 67.42 -14.17
CA ILE A 620 14.92 66.87 -13.98
C ILE A 620 14.04 67.72 -13.04
N PHE A 621 14.65 68.41 -12.07
CA PHE A 621 13.97 69.36 -11.23
C PHE A 621 13.56 70.62 -12.01
N GLU A 622 14.37 71.13 -12.91
CA GLU A 622 14.01 72.25 -13.75
C GLU A 622 12.86 71.92 -14.69
N GLU A 623 12.86 70.70 -15.27
CA GLU A 623 11.77 70.20 -16.11
C GLU A 623 10.47 70.03 -15.30
N ALA A 624 10.53 69.44 -14.12
CA ALA A 624 9.39 69.28 -13.21
C ALA A 624 8.83 70.65 -12.75
N TYR A 625 9.74 71.60 -12.43
CA TYR A 625 9.33 72.93 -12.07
C TYR A 625 8.59 73.64 -13.21
N THR A 626 9.15 73.59 -14.42
CA THR A 626 8.60 74.27 -15.60
C THR A 626 7.18 73.79 -15.88
N LEU A 627 6.90 72.50 -15.73
CA LEU A 627 5.60 71.89 -16.02
C LEU A 627 4.60 72.04 -14.88
N LEU A 628 5.03 71.93 -13.62
CA LEU A 628 4.11 71.81 -12.47
C LEU A 628 3.94 73.11 -11.66
N ALA A 629 4.92 74.04 -11.72
CA ALA A 629 4.80 75.33 -11.01
C ALA A 629 3.60 76.19 -11.45
N PRO A 630 3.24 76.27 -12.75
CA PRO A 630 2.02 76.96 -13.14
C PRO A 630 0.75 76.39 -12.49
N LEU A 631 0.66 75.08 -12.32
CA LEU A 631 -0.49 74.39 -11.66
C LEU A 631 -0.54 74.73 -10.14
N ALA A 632 0.62 74.81 -9.52
CA ALA A 632 0.71 75.26 -8.11
C ALA A 632 0.35 76.71 -7.89
N MET A 633 0.83 77.62 -8.81
CA MET A 633 0.51 79.04 -8.79
C MET A 633 -0.98 79.36 -8.97
N ASP A 634 -1.66 78.58 -9.84
CA ASP A 634 -3.09 78.71 -10.10
C ASP A 634 -3.92 78.42 -8.81
N LYS A 635 -3.39 77.55 -7.93
CA LYS A 635 -3.93 77.26 -6.61
C LYS A 635 -3.36 78.16 -5.49
N SER A 636 -2.45 79.10 -5.81
CA SER A 636 -1.72 79.92 -4.83
C SER A 636 -0.91 79.07 -3.83
N ILE A 637 -0.31 78.00 -4.26
CA ILE A 637 0.58 77.08 -3.51
C ILE A 637 2.02 77.49 -3.77
N GLU A 638 2.83 77.63 -2.73
CA GLU A 638 4.26 77.87 -2.84
C GLU A 638 4.98 76.53 -3.06
N ILE A 639 5.71 76.40 -4.15
CA ILE A 639 6.50 75.20 -4.48
C ILE A 639 7.99 75.55 -4.52
N SER A 640 8.82 74.71 -3.85
CA SER A 640 10.28 74.90 -3.79
C SER A 640 11.00 73.62 -4.12
N PHE A 641 12.11 73.76 -4.87
CA PHE A 641 12.99 72.65 -5.23
C PHE A 641 14.38 72.92 -4.67
N SER A 642 15.01 71.91 -4.07
CA SER A 642 16.34 71.94 -3.54
C SER A 642 17.11 70.63 -3.83
N ALA A 643 18.32 70.75 -4.37
CA ALA A 643 19.19 69.61 -4.60
C ALA A 643 20.60 69.97 -4.12
N GLU A 644 21.33 68.96 -3.68
CA GLU A 644 22.75 69.15 -3.49
C GLU A 644 23.43 69.42 -4.83
N PRO A 645 24.48 70.27 -4.88
CA PRO A 645 25.19 70.60 -6.10
C PRO A 645 25.79 69.33 -6.76
N ASP A 646 25.75 69.27 -8.09
CA ASP A 646 26.41 68.28 -8.95
C ASP A 646 26.06 66.80 -8.71
N ILE A 647 24.91 66.52 -8.07
CA ILE A 647 24.46 65.14 -7.89
C ILE A 647 23.88 64.56 -9.17
N LYS A 648 24.28 63.30 -9.49
CA LYS A 648 23.81 62.52 -10.65
C LYS A 648 23.21 61.21 -10.22
N VAL A 649 22.10 60.87 -10.80
CA VAL A 649 21.40 59.58 -10.61
C VAL A 649 21.57 58.69 -11.83
N ASN A 650 21.62 57.40 -11.63
CA ASN A 650 21.53 56.45 -12.75
C ASN A 650 20.07 56.01 -12.92
N ALA A 651 19.33 56.73 -13.78
CA ALA A 651 17.89 56.54 -13.92
C ALA A 651 17.46 56.69 -15.38
N ASP A 652 16.27 56.11 -15.65
CA ASP A 652 15.54 56.40 -16.90
C ASP A 652 14.82 57.78 -16.77
N PRO A 653 15.18 58.77 -17.59
CA PRO A 653 14.67 60.13 -17.41
C PRO A 653 13.16 60.23 -17.50
N GLU A 654 12.55 59.55 -18.48
CA GLU A 654 11.10 59.61 -18.71
C GLU A 654 10.36 58.97 -17.52
N ARG A 655 10.86 57.85 -17.02
CA ARG A 655 10.25 57.12 -15.90
C ARG A 655 10.46 57.83 -14.55
N LEU A 656 11.63 58.40 -14.33
CA LEU A 656 11.86 59.21 -13.12
C LEU A 656 11.01 60.47 -13.13
N PHE A 657 10.85 61.11 -14.29
CA PHE A 657 9.95 62.25 -14.46
C PHE A 657 8.49 61.86 -14.18
N GLN A 658 8.05 60.70 -14.64
CA GLN A 658 6.70 60.11 -14.39
C GLN A 658 6.46 59.99 -12.88
N VAL A 659 7.44 59.45 -12.11
CA VAL A 659 7.33 59.34 -10.66
C VAL A 659 7.21 60.73 -10.01
N LEU A 660 8.12 61.67 -10.32
CA LEU A 660 8.11 63.02 -9.80
C LEU A 660 6.81 63.73 -10.11
N SER A 661 6.34 63.69 -11.36
CA SER A 661 5.09 64.31 -11.80
C SER A 661 3.88 63.76 -11.07
N ASN A 662 3.84 62.45 -10.83
CA ASN A 662 2.76 61.82 -10.07
C ASN A 662 2.76 62.24 -8.62
N LEU A 663 3.94 62.22 -7.92
CA LEU A 663 4.05 62.59 -6.50
C LEU A 663 3.78 64.09 -6.31
N ILE A 664 4.38 64.96 -7.12
CA ILE A 664 4.15 66.42 -7.06
C ILE A 664 2.72 66.79 -7.45
N GLY A 665 2.15 66.12 -8.47
CA GLY A 665 0.76 66.29 -8.91
C GLY A 665 -0.22 65.93 -7.80
N ASN A 666 0.04 64.82 -7.07
CA ASN A 666 -0.71 64.46 -5.86
C ASN A 666 -0.56 65.51 -4.76
N ALA A 667 0.63 66.01 -4.49
CA ALA A 667 0.89 67.08 -3.52
C ALA A 667 0.10 68.35 -3.87
N ILE A 668 0.11 68.81 -5.13
CA ILE A 668 -0.68 69.95 -5.61
C ILE A 668 -2.18 69.72 -5.44
N LYS A 669 -2.64 68.50 -5.70
CA LYS A 669 -4.06 68.13 -5.63
C LYS A 669 -4.58 68.21 -4.17
N PHE A 670 -3.83 67.69 -3.19
CA PHE A 670 -4.27 67.55 -1.79
C PHE A 670 -3.83 68.70 -0.87
N THR A 671 -2.99 69.62 -1.35
CA THR A 671 -2.63 70.81 -0.61
C THR A 671 -3.69 71.89 -0.74
N PRO A 672 -4.16 72.52 0.31
CA PRO A 672 -5.09 73.64 0.29
C PRO A 672 -4.43 74.89 -0.28
N LYS A 673 -5.26 75.92 -0.64
CA LYS A 673 -4.75 77.22 -1.09
C LYS A 673 -3.85 77.85 -0.03
N GLN A 674 -2.74 78.47 -0.48
CA GLN A 674 -1.71 79.11 0.39
C GLN A 674 -0.85 78.04 1.16
N GLY A 675 -0.93 76.77 0.80
CA GLY A 675 -0.05 75.73 1.34
C GLY A 675 1.33 75.76 0.69
N ARG A 676 2.19 74.82 1.11
CA ARG A 676 3.56 74.69 0.65
C ARG A 676 3.87 73.27 0.19
N ILE A 677 4.71 73.16 -0.83
CA ILE A 677 5.27 71.89 -1.36
C ILE A 677 6.77 72.07 -1.42
N GLY A 678 7.51 71.15 -0.78
CA GLY A 678 8.96 71.06 -0.86
C GLY A 678 9.37 69.81 -1.62
N VAL A 679 10.25 69.96 -2.62
CA VAL A 679 10.86 68.82 -3.33
C VAL A 679 12.36 68.90 -3.10
N ALA A 680 12.93 67.87 -2.55
CA ALA A 680 14.34 67.82 -2.19
C ALA A 680 15.02 66.56 -2.73
N ALA A 681 16.33 66.66 -3.04
CA ALA A 681 17.16 65.51 -3.38
C ALA A 681 18.50 65.64 -2.66
N MET A 682 18.85 64.56 -1.93
CA MET A 682 20.06 64.53 -1.09
C MET A 682 20.79 63.22 -1.29
N SER A 683 22.11 63.19 -1.26
CA SER A 683 22.90 61.95 -1.32
C SER A 683 22.98 61.28 0.03
N ASN A 684 22.77 59.95 0.06
CA ASN A 684 22.95 59.11 1.24
C ASN A 684 24.09 58.10 1.08
N GLY A 685 25.16 58.53 0.38
CA GLY A 685 26.37 57.71 0.14
C GLY A 685 26.25 56.79 -1.09
N SER A 686 25.38 55.82 -1.13
CA SER A 686 25.19 54.91 -2.28
C SER A 686 24.00 55.23 -3.16
N GLU A 687 23.06 56.00 -2.63
CA GLU A 687 21.76 56.31 -3.27
C GLU A 687 21.47 57.80 -3.13
N ILE A 688 20.61 58.29 -4.02
CA ILE A 688 20.01 59.63 -3.88
C ILE A 688 18.61 59.49 -3.38
N VAL A 689 18.32 60.18 -2.33
CA VAL A 689 16.99 60.20 -1.68
C VAL A 689 16.25 61.42 -2.20
N PHE A 690 15.15 61.15 -2.89
CA PHE A 690 14.16 62.19 -3.29
C PHE A 690 13.07 62.27 -2.25
N THR A 691 12.68 63.47 -1.91
CA THR A 691 11.62 63.72 -0.91
C THR A 691 10.62 64.74 -1.47
N VAL A 692 9.35 64.44 -1.46
CA VAL A 692 8.24 65.37 -1.79
C VAL A 692 7.39 65.55 -0.54
N ILE A 693 7.37 66.77 0.02
CA ILE A 693 6.64 67.11 1.23
C ILE A 693 5.52 68.07 0.86
N ASP A 694 4.33 67.80 1.32
CA ASP A 694 3.17 68.71 1.20
C ASP A 694 2.64 69.12 2.57
N SER A 695 1.96 70.29 2.61
CA SER A 695 1.25 70.78 3.82
C SER A 695 -0.25 70.53 3.69
N GLY A 696 -0.65 69.40 3.12
CA GLY A 696 -2.05 69.03 2.91
C GLY A 696 -2.75 68.48 4.17
N GLU A 697 -3.91 67.86 3.93
CA GLU A 697 -4.75 67.28 5.00
C GLU A 697 -4.11 66.06 5.70
N GLY A 698 -3.10 65.47 5.06
CA GLY A 698 -2.46 64.23 5.51
C GLY A 698 -3.31 62.98 5.21
N ILE A 699 -2.72 61.84 5.50
CA ILE A 699 -3.32 60.52 5.24
C ILE A 699 -3.57 59.82 6.57
N PRO A 700 -4.77 59.28 6.83
CA PRO A 700 -5.07 58.53 8.04
C PRO A 700 -4.16 57.30 8.18
N PRO A 701 -3.70 56.94 9.39
CA PRO A 701 -2.81 55.80 9.61
C PRO A 701 -3.38 54.46 9.09
N GLU A 702 -4.71 54.33 9.14
CA GLU A 702 -5.41 53.13 8.64
C GLU A 702 -5.33 52.98 7.11
N GLN A 703 -5.15 54.08 6.39
CA GLN A 703 -5.09 54.10 4.92
C GLN A 703 -3.65 54.02 4.39
N LEU A 704 -2.67 54.40 5.18
CA LEU A 704 -1.27 54.45 4.78
C LEU A 704 -0.72 53.11 4.22
N PRO A 705 -1.06 51.96 4.79
CA PRO A 705 -0.63 50.66 4.19
C PRO A 705 -1.20 50.37 2.81
N HIS A 706 -2.34 50.96 2.47
CA HIS A 706 -3.11 50.66 1.27
C HIS A 706 -2.87 51.64 0.12
N ILE A 707 -2.23 52.80 0.33
CA ILE A 707 -2.08 53.83 -0.72
C ILE A 707 -1.30 53.40 -1.95
N PHE A 708 -0.47 52.34 -1.81
CA PHE A 708 0.28 51.75 -2.91
C PHE A 708 -0.43 50.56 -3.56
N GLU A 709 -1.63 50.20 -3.06
CA GLU A 709 -2.44 49.17 -3.68
C GLU A 709 -3.11 49.69 -4.97
N ARG A 710 -3.40 48.77 -5.89
CA ARG A 710 -4.05 49.10 -7.15
C ARG A 710 -5.47 49.64 -6.98
N TYR A 711 -5.85 50.67 -7.73
CA TYR A 711 -7.17 51.27 -7.73
C TYR A 711 -7.57 51.89 -6.38
N TRP A 712 -6.61 52.07 -5.48
CA TRP A 712 -6.91 52.70 -4.19
C TRP A 712 -7.15 54.20 -4.33
N THR A 713 -8.31 54.70 -3.89
CA THR A 713 -8.73 56.09 -3.90
C THR A 713 -9.44 56.50 -2.60
N VAL A 714 -9.25 57.75 -2.16
CA VAL A 714 -9.71 58.27 -0.83
C VAL A 714 -11.24 58.45 -0.70
N LYS A 715 -12.05 58.42 -1.77
CA LYS A 715 -13.50 58.65 -1.69
C LYS A 715 -14.28 57.74 -2.65
N GLU A 716 -15.20 56.98 -2.11
CA GLU A 716 -16.32 56.40 -2.84
C GLU A 716 -17.25 57.54 -3.33
N GLY A 717 -17.37 57.73 -4.64
CA GLY A 717 -18.40 58.59 -5.24
C GLY A 717 -17.94 59.62 -6.25
N ASN A 718 -16.71 60.08 -6.27
CA ASN A 718 -16.14 60.88 -7.36
C ASN A 718 -14.61 60.80 -7.37
N PRO A 719 -14.01 59.78 -7.92
CA PRO A 719 -12.57 59.62 -7.92
C PRO A 719 -11.91 60.62 -8.86
N THR A 720 -11.11 61.53 -8.28
CA THR A 720 -10.30 62.48 -9.04
C THR A 720 -8.98 61.89 -9.56
N GLY A 721 -8.83 60.57 -9.62
CA GLY A 721 -7.64 59.86 -10.11
C GLY A 721 -7.91 58.37 -10.35
N THR A 722 -7.04 57.73 -11.11
CA THR A 722 -7.14 56.30 -11.50
C THR A 722 -6.85 55.33 -10.36
N GLY A 723 -6.22 55.79 -9.27
CA GLY A 723 -5.72 54.94 -8.22
C GLY A 723 -4.53 54.07 -8.62
N LEU A 724 -3.95 54.25 -9.80
CA LEU A 724 -2.82 53.50 -10.35
C LEU A 724 -1.47 54.23 -10.18
N GLY A 725 -1.49 55.56 -10.07
CA GLY A 725 -0.26 56.36 -10.08
C GLY A 725 0.77 56.00 -9.01
N LEU A 726 0.36 55.82 -7.76
CA LEU A 726 1.28 55.45 -6.67
C LEU A 726 1.80 54.02 -6.83
N TYR A 727 0.95 53.07 -7.27
CA TYR A 727 1.34 51.73 -7.59
C TYR A 727 2.39 51.68 -8.72
N ILE A 728 2.19 52.40 -9.80
CA ILE A 728 3.13 52.52 -10.92
C ILE A 728 4.42 53.17 -10.46
N SER A 729 4.34 54.26 -9.68
CA SER A 729 5.53 54.91 -9.12
C SER A 729 6.37 53.97 -8.30
N GLN A 730 5.74 53.14 -7.45
CA GLN A 730 6.44 52.11 -6.68
C GLN A 730 7.10 51.06 -7.59
N GLY A 731 6.39 50.60 -8.62
CA GLY A 731 6.94 49.67 -9.60
C GLY A 731 8.13 50.22 -10.37
N ILE A 732 8.08 51.48 -10.78
CA ILE A 732 9.15 52.18 -11.45
C ILE A 732 10.38 52.31 -10.55
N ILE A 733 10.22 52.72 -9.29
CA ILE A 733 11.32 52.88 -8.35
C ILE A 733 11.94 51.50 -8.01
N LYS A 734 11.12 50.46 -7.84
CA LYS A 734 11.60 49.10 -7.65
C LYS A 734 12.42 48.60 -8.86
N ALA A 735 12.00 48.93 -10.07
CA ALA A 735 12.76 48.61 -11.28
C ALA A 735 14.12 49.32 -11.33
N HIS A 736 14.23 50.51 -10.75
CA HIS A 736 15.50 51.25 -10.59
C HIS A 736 16.37 50.69 -9.42
N GLY A 737 15.86 49.69 -8.66
CA GLY A 737 16.56 49.13 -7.51
C GLY A 737 16.42 49.95 -6.23
N GLY A 738 15.48 50.92 -6.20
CA GLY A 738 15.18 51.78 -5.04
C GLY A 738 13.91 51.36 -4.31
N GLU A 739 13.56 52.14 -3.30
CA GLU A 739 12.36 51.97 -2.47
C GLU A 739 11.55 53.27 -2.43
N LEU A 740 10.19 53.17 -2.44
CA LEU A 740 9.26 54.29 -2.26
C LEU A 740 8.46 54.08 -0.96
N ALA A 741 8.53 55.05 -0.06
CA ALA A 741 7.84 55.05 1.21
C ALA A 741 7.06 56.34 1.41
N ALA A 742 6.03 56.32 2.26
CA ALA A 742 5.22 57.48 2.65
C ALA A 742 5.10 57.62 4.16
N HIS A 743 5.21 58.85 4.64
CA HIS A 743 4.95 59.20 6.01
C HIS A 743 3.93 60.35 6.01
N SER A 744 2.91 60.23 6.82
CA SER A 744 1.87 61.28 6.87
C SER A 744 1.21 61.35 8.24
N GLN A 745 0.79 62.54 8.62
CA GLN A 745 0.01 62.78 9.81
C GLN A 745 -1.15 63.69 9.48
N ILE A 746 -2.34 63.36 9.97
CA ILE A 746 -3.56 64.15 9.70
C ILE A 746 -3.36 65.58 10.15
N GLY A 747 -3.61 66.57 9.24
CA GLY A 747 -3.49 67.99 9.47
C GLY A 747 -2.06 68.56 9.41
N GLN A 748 -1.04 67.71 9.17
CA GLN A 748 0.36 68.13 9.02
C GLN A 748 0.96 67.90 7.64
N GLY A 749 0.20 67.24 6.76
CA GLY A 749 0.62 66.91 5.39
C GLY A 749 1.21 65.56 5.23
N SER A 750 1.82 65.30 4.07
CA SER A 750 2.44 64.03 3.72
C SER A 750 3.86 64.19 3.19
N GLU A 751 4.69 63.24 3.46
CA GLU A 751 6.05 63.10 2.96
C GLU A 751 6.15 61.80 2.17
N PHE A 752 6.45 61.89 0.87
CA PHE A 752 6.79 60.75 0.05
C PHE A 752 8.30 60.76 -0.22
N ARG A 753 8.95 59.65 0.10
CA ARG A 753 10.40 59.49 -0.04
C ARG A 753 10.73 58.29 -0.90
N PHE A 754 11.60 58.48 -1.91
CA PHE A 754 12.07 57.38 -2.72
C PHE A 754 13.59 57.44 -2.94
N THR A 755 14.19 56.30 -3.21
CA THR A 755 15.65 56.18 -3.49
C THR A 755 15.92 55.75 -4.90
N VAL A 756 17.05 56.25 -5.45
CA VAL A 756 17.53 55.86 -6.77
C VAL A 756 19.05 55.71 -6.67
N PRO A 757 19.68 54.70 -7.30
CA PRO A 757 21.12 54.51 -7.29
C PRO A 757 21.88 55.74 -7.86
N ILE A 758 23.01 56.07 -7.25
CA ILE A 758 23.88 57.16 -7.73
C ILE A 758 24.56 56.78 -9.03
N ALA A 759 24.75 57.70 -9.95
CA ALA A 759 25.54 57.48 -11.14
C ALA A 759 27.03 57.68 -10.76
N HIS A 760 27.84 56.65 -10.95
CA HIS A 760 29.28 56.72 -10.76
C HIS A 760 30.01 57.27 -11.96
#